data_351d6e22407554b7ebee58743675d43c
#
_entry.id   351d6e22407554b7ebee58743675d43c
#
_cell.length_a   1.000
_cell.length_b   1.000
_cell.length_c   1.000
_cell.angle_alpha   90.00
_cell.angle_beta   90.00
_cell.angle_gamma   90.00
#
_symmetry.space_group_name_H-M   'P 1'
#
loop_
_entity.id
_entity.type
_entity.pdbx_description
1 polymer ?
#
loop_
_entity_poly.entity_id
_entity_poly.type
_entity_poly.pdbx_seq_one_letter_code
_entity_poly.pdbx_strand_id
1 'polypeptide(L)'
;MSNLTARPSARLRRRARSAGLSCAVALTAVPVLVLGPGATPASAAPLPGGLGPCVPGDCTDPFPGVSNGPIAGRDNAINVFVGSDFHVRGAAAEAEGRVVVLDNFDMNKRAGVSRVYNVGEAGVGSRVPPPVGADWLTTGGNITVAPGQRLLAERGVVRHAGTVTGTVLATLAQDPDATDPYVGLRDQLTTASQCYARVNGTPRPPTGTAVNQGGQTLFTGDGTSALQVFNVDFNMTAANGGQQGVTFAGIPATATILVNILGANRTINTYSGGIADTAPLNAYRERLLWNFPDATTVGLTGTGQFQGSFLIGNQSSSTTVTLPGVNGRFFTTGALTHTSAATGGGGQEFHAYPFNGDLPDCGTPVPRTGVVEVVKTDAGTGAVLEGATFQLWRETNGVPGLQTTGPDADTAVGGPCVTDTEGLCGRTVDTGTYYWQETDAPAGYELPEPAVFGPLVLTTQNAADGVSVTAANRPVSSPQDTGSVQIVKTDADSRDPLPGVTFELWEETNGVPGLQTTGADPDTHVGGVCATDTAGRCTFGELPQGTYYLRETAVPDGYVLPANPVSGPYVIDTDGETVTARLDNTREEPPEPCKPGGYGDGGHEGHGGHSGYGGYGGYGDKGYGDKGYGDKGYGHGGDGHCVDA
;
A
#
# COMPACT_ATOMS: atom_id res chain seq x y z
N MET A 1 -0.76 22.84 -78.21
CA MET A 1 -0.80 21.93 -79.35
C MET A 1 -0.74 20.54 -78.74
N SER A 2 -1.87 19.90 -78.51
CA SER A 2 -2.51 18.85 -79.37
C SER A 2 -1.66 17.59 -79.35
N ASN A 3 -2.05 16.39 -78.98
CA ASN A 3 -3.33 15.68 -78.97
C ASN A 3 -3.08 14.36 -78.18
N LEU A 4 -3.93 13.85 -77.29
CA LEU A 4 -5.07 12.96 -77.50
C LEU A 4 -4.73 11.65 -78.27
N THR A 5 -4.92 10.47 -77.68
CA THR A 5 -6.00 9.48 -77.87
C THR A 5 -5.56 8.14 -77.24
N ALA A 6 -6.30 7.46 -76.48
CA ALA A 6 -7.57 6.85 -76.43
C ALA A 6 -7.43 5.30 -76.24
N ARG A 7 -8.27 4.76 -75.35
CA ARG A 7 -8.53 3.34 -75.07
C ARG A 7 -9.13 2.61 -76.27
N PRO A 8 -9.23 1.22 -76.27
CA PRO A 8 -10.46 0.69 -75.68
C PRO A 8 -10.33 -0.70 -74.99
N SER A 9 -11.40 -0.95 -74.27
CA SER A 9 -11.87 -2.12 -73.56
C SER A 9 -12.35 -3.25 -74.47
N ALA A 10 -12.27 -4.53 -74.02
CA ALA A 10 -13.28 -5.55 -74.39
C ALA A 10 -13.41 -6.62 -73.30
N ARG A 11 -14.68 -6.86 -72.98
CA ARG A 11 -15.24 -7.94 -72.16
C ARG A 11 -15.34 -9.25 -72.97
N LEU A 12 -15.39 -10.44 -72.39
CA LEU A 12 -16.57 -11.31 -72.30
C LEU A 12 -16.25 -12.79 -71.99
N ARG A 13 -16.96 -13.31 -71.00
CA ARG A 13 -17.78 -14.53 -70.87
C ARG A 13 -17.13 -15.91 -70.59
N ARG A 14 -17.53 -16.34 -69.39
CA ARG A 14 -18.16 -17.63 -68.97
C ARG A 14 -17.98 -18.88 -69.84
N ARG A 15 -17.56 -19.98 -69.19
CA ARG A 15 -18.40 -21.22 -69.05
C ARG A 15 -17.78 -22.19 -68.06
N ALA A 16 -18.62 -22.73 -67.22
CA ALA A 16 -18.37 -23.84 -66.29
C ALA A 16 -18.32 -25.18 -67.02
N ARG A 17 -17.60 -26.12 -66.49
CA ARG A 17 -18.04 -27.54 -66.38
C ARG A 17 -17.10 -28.31 -65.43
N SER A 18 -17.73 -29.17 -64.72
CA SER A 18 -17.43 -30.01 -63.59
C SER A 18 -16.48 -31.18 -63.86
N ALA A 19 -15.96 -31.71 -62.75
CA ALA A 19 -15.68 -33.08 -62.37
C ALA A 19 -14.25 -33.63 -62.60
N GLY A 20 -13.71 -34.20 -61.54
CA GLY A 20 -12.60 -35.17 -61.60
C GLY A 20 -11.71 -35.14 -60.34
N LEU A 21 -12.03 -35.99 -59.40
CA LEU A 21 -11.27 -36.36 -58.22
C LEU A 21 -9.94 -37.02 -58.61
N SER A 22 -8.81 -36.51 -58.11
CA SER A 22 -7.58 -37.30 -57.92
C SER A 22 -6.67 -36.59 -56.91
N CYS A 23 -6.41 -37.26 -55.79
CA CYS A 23 -5.42 -36.95 -54.82
C CYS A 23 -4.00 -36.98 -55.42
N ALA A 24 -3.31 -35.86 -55.38
CA ALA A 24 -1.86 -35.82 -55.46
C ALA A 24 -1.37 -34.84 -54.40
N VAL A 25 -0.73 -35.37 -53.37
CA VAL A 25 -0.03 -34.61 -52.34
C VAL A 25 1.21 -34.00 -52.99
N ALA A 26 1.15 -32.71 -53.29
CA ALA A 26 2.32 -31.90 -53.61
C ALA A 26 2.73 -31.13 -52.36
N LEU A 27 3.83 -31.52 -51.73
CA LEU A 27 4.53 -30.70 -50.74
C LEU A 27 5.06 -29.46 -51.46
N THR A 28 4.35 -28.36 -51.34
CA THR A 28 4.89 -27.04 -51.64
C THR A 28 5.54 -26.53 -50.35
N ALA A 29 6.88 -26.50 -50.35
CA ALA A 29 7.65 -25.74 -49.35
C ALA A 29 7.29 -24.28 -49.49
N VAL A 30 6.50 -23.76 -48.54
CA VAL A 30 6.33 -22.33 -48.32
C VAL A 30 7.61 -21.86 -47.64
N PRO A 31 8.34 -20.89 -48.19
CA PRO A 31 9.44 -20.27 -47.43
C PRO A 31 8.80 -19.58 -46.22
N VAL A 32 9.02 -20.15 -45.05
CA VAL A 32 8.81 -19.42 -43.79
C VAL A 32 9.81 -18.28 -43.79
N LEU A 33 9.33 -17.09 -44.08
CA LEU A 33 10.07 -15.88 -43.76
C LEU A 33 10.18 -15.89 -42.23
N VAL A 34 11.30 -16.31 -41.70
CA VAL A 34 11.70 -16.04 -40.32
C VAL A 34 11.94 -14.52 -40.27
N LEU A 35 10.88 -13.78 -39.92
CA LEU A 35 11.02 -12.49 -39.37
C LEU A 35 11.84 -12.70 -38.09
N GLY A 36 13.13 -12.42 -38.15
CA GLY A 36 13.94 -12.32 -36.96
C GLY A 36 13.22 -11.42 -35.96
N PRO A 37 13.40 -11.63 -34.65
CA PRO A 37 12.82 -10.73 -33.66
C PRO A 37 13.24 -9.33 -34.09
N GLY A 38 12.26 -8.48 -34.45
CA GLY A 38 12.49 -7.07 -34.71
C GLY A 38 13.23 -6.57 -33.50
N ALA A 39 14.40 -5.99 -33.72
CA ALA A 39 15.12 -5.30 -32.67
C ALA A 39 14.12 -4.28 -32.10
N THR A 40 13.59 -4.56 -30.93
CA THR A 40 12.93 -3.53 -30.14
C THR A 40 13.92 -2.39 -30.04
N PRO A 41 13.54 -1.13 -30.33
CA PRO A 41 14.42 -0.02 -30.12
C PRO A 41 14.96 -0.18 -28.69
N ALA A 42 16.29 -0.18 -28.53
CA ALA A 42 16.93 -0.28 -27.23
C ALA A 42 16.37 0.87 -26.40
N SER A 43 15.48 0.55 -25.47
CA SER A 43 14.98 1.52 -24.51
C SER A 43 16.20 1.99 -23.73
N ALA A 44 16.40 3.31 -23.67
CA ALA A 44 17.48 3.92 -22.91
C ALA A 44 17.57 3.25 -21.54
N ALA A 45 18.76 2.76 -21.17
CA ALA A 45 18.96 2.17 -19.86
C ALA A 45 18.85 3.30 -18.82
N PRO A 46 17.84 3.31 -17.93
CA PRO A 46 17.72 4.34 -16.91
C PRO A 46 18.95 4.35 -15.99
N LEU A 47 19.19 5.45 -15.31
CA LEU A 47 20.17 5.50 -14.23
C LEU A 47 19.84 4.41 -13.18
N PRO A 48 20.83 3.88 -12.42
CA PRO A 48 20.62 2.80 -11.48
C PRO A 48 19.51 3.11 -10.45
N GLY A 49 18.78 2.08 -10.04
CA GLY A 49 17.73 2.19 -9.03
C GLY A 49 16.46 2.93 -9.50
N GLY A 50 16.25 3.04 -10.83
CA GLY A 50 15.09 3.75 -11.37
C GLY A 50 15.23 5.28 -11.34
N LEU A 51 16.44 5.78 -11.01
CA LEU A 51 16.78 7.19 -11.14
C LEU A 51 16.89 7.54 -12.61
N GLY A 52 16.34 8.66 -13.03
CA GLY A 52 16.47 9.13 -14.42
C GLY A 52 15.16 9.57 -15.04
N PRO A 53 14.46 8.73 -15.81
CA PRO A 53 13.21 9.13 -16.44
C PRO A 53 12.13 9.48 -15.40
N CYS A 54 11.11 10.19 -15.84
CA CYS A 54 9.94 10.44 -15.02
C CYS A 54 9.27 9.11 -14.64
N VAL A 55 8.98 8.91 -13.36
CA VAL A 55 8.28 7.69 -12.92
C VAL A 55 6.82 7.79 -13.34
N PRO A 56 6.24 6.71 -13.92
CA PRO A 56 4.87 6.67 -14.40
C PRO A 56 3.85 7.15 -13.37
N GLY A 57 2.89 7.90 -13.85
CA GLY A 57 1.87 8.61 -13.14
C GLY A 57 1.36 9.67 -14.10
N ASP A 58 1.49 10.90 -13.73
CA ASP A 58 1.01 12.05 -14.48
C ASP A 58 2.17 12.87 -15.10
N CYS A 59 3.13 12.17 -15.73
CA CYS A 59 4.26 12.81 -16.41
C CYS A 59 3.84 13.43 -17.73
N THR A 60 4.29 14.64 -17.99
CA THR A 60 4.01 15.34 -19.25
C THR A 60 5.11 15.13 -20.29
N ASP A 61 4.73 15.06 -21.57
CA ASP A 61 5.65 15.08 -22.71
C ASP A 61 5.18 16.13 -23.73
N PRO A 62 5.96 17.18 -24.03
CA PRO A 62 7.26 17.50 -23.44
C PRO A 62 7.18 17.95 -21.97
N PHE A 63 8.27 17.72 -21.23
CA PHE A 63 8.36 18.19 -19.84
C PHE A 63 8.39 19.73 -19.83
N PRO A 64 7.62 20.40 -18.96
CA PRO A 64 7.45 21.84 -19.01
C PRO A 64 8.74 22.59 -18.63
N GLY A 65 8.97 23.73 -19.27
CA GLY A 65 10.05 24.63 -18.91
C GLY A 65 9.91 25.25 -17.53
N VAL A 66 11.01 25.79 -17.00
CA VAL A 66 11.00 26.53 -15.72
C VAL A 66 10.13 27.76 -15.87
N SER A 67 9.00 27.81 -15.18
CA SER A 67 8.12 28.97 -15.20
C SER A 67 7.11 28.95 -14.05
N ASN A 68 6.57 30.13 -13.70
CA ASN A 68 5.38 30.23 -12.89
C ASN A 68 4.16 29.76 -13.70
N GLY A 69 3.39 28.84 -13.18
CA GLY A 69 2.18 28.35 -13.85
C GLY A 69 1.49 27.26 -13.07
N PRO A 70 0.34 26.77 -13.56
CA PRO A 70 -0.31 25.64 -12.93
C PRO A 70 0.58 24.40 -13.00
N ILE A 71 0.40 23.51 -12.04
CA ILE A 71 0.99 22.15 -12.10
C ILE A 71 0.53 21.50 -13.39
N ALA A 72 1.49 20.96 -14.15
CA ALA A 72 1.25 20.35 -15.46
C ALA A 72 1.28 18.82 -15.39
N GLY A 73 1.81 18.24 -14.31
CA GLY A 73 1.92 16.80 -14.11
C GLY A 73 2.57 16.46 -12.77
N ARG A 74 2.86 15.17 -12.56
CA ARG A 74 3.51 14.66 -11.36
C ARG A 74 4.68 13.74 -11.72
N ASP A 75 5.79 13.88 -11.00
CA ASP A 75 6.96 13.01 -11.13
C ASP A 75 7.34 12.43 -9.77
N ASN A 76 7.17 11.13 -9.60
CA ASN A 76 7.51 10.43 -8.36
C ASN A 76 8.96 9.93 -8.32
N ALA A 77 9.78 10.21 -9.33
CA ALA A 77 11.20 9.86 -9.31
C ALA A 77 11.98 10.70 -8.30
N ILE A 78 13.08 10.15 -7.80
CA ILE A 78 14.02 10.90 -6.97
C ILE A 78 14.66 12.01 -7.82
N ASN A 79 14.56 13.24 -7.37
CA ASN A 79 15.24 14.37 -8.02
C ASN A 79 16.61 14.64 -7.40
N VAL A 80 16.69 14.60 -6.06
CA VAL A 80 17.95 14.81 -5.35
C VAL A 80 18.24 13.60 -4.47
N PHE A 81 19.39 12.94 -4.71
CA PHE A 81 19.91 11.85 -3.88
C PHE A 81 21.22 12.27 -3.23
N VAL A 82 21.32 12.12 -1.92
CA VAL A 82 22.51 12.45 -1.12
C VAL A 82 22.88 11.23 -0.27
N GLY A 83 24.04 10.66 -0.55
CA GLY A 83 24.51 9.44 0.12
C GLY A 83 25.10 9.66 1.52
N SER A 84 25.13 10.91 2.01
CA SER A 84 25.53 11.29 3.36
C SER A 84 24.70 12.50 3.83
N ASP A 85 25.31 13.52 4.45
CA ASP A 85 24.61 14.69 4.97
C ASP A 85 24.21 15.69 3.89
N PHE A 86 23.04 16.28 4.03
CA PHE A 86 22.59 17.42 3.23
C PHE A 86 22.52 18.69 4.06
N HIS A 87 23.38 19.65 3.72
CA HIS A 87 23.45 20.95 4.37
C HIS A 87 22.83 22.04 3.52
N VAL A 88 21.82 22.74 4.07
CA VAL A 88 21.23 23.95 3.50
C VAL A 88 21.83 25.16 4.19
N ARG A 89 22.54 26.00 3.41
CA ARG A 89 23.30 27.16 3.92
C ARG A 89 23.01 28.41 3.09
N GLY A 90 23.66 29.52 3.45
CA GLY A 90 23.60 30.76 2.70
C GLY A 90 22.17 31.24 2.47
N ALA A 91 21.83 31.50 1.20
CA ALA A 91 20.51 31.91 0.76
C ALA A 91 19.79 30.85 -0.10
N ALA A 92 20.24 29.58 -0.06
CA ALA A 92 19.60 28.50 -0.81
C ALA A 92 18.09 28.47 -0.58
N ALA A 93 17.28 28.26 -1.62
CA ALA A 93 15.84 28.46 -1.60
C ALA A 93 15.04 27.18 -1.60
N GLU A 94 15.40 26.22 -2.47
CA GLU A 94 14.53 25.05 -2.66
C GLU A 94 15.21 23.86 -3.35
N ALA A 95 14.61 22.69 -3.17
CA ALA A 95 14.86 21.49 -3.92
C ALA A 95 13.51 20.89 -4.36
N GLU A 96 13.21 21.01 -5.64
CA GLU A 96 12.00 20.41 -6.22
C GLU A 96 12.12 18.90 -6.36
N GLY A 97 10.98 18.25 -6.51
CA GLY A 97 10.93 16.79 -6.63
C GLY A 97 11.21 16.07 -5.31
N ARG A 98 11.34 14.76 -5.38
CA ARG A 98 11.67 13.94 -4.21
C ARG A 98 13.13 14.07 -3.83
N VAL A 99 13.39 14.24 -2.54
CA VAL A 99 14.73 14.35 -1.96
C VAL A 99 14.96 13.17 -1.03
N VAL A 100 16.04 12.42 -1.26
CA VAL A 100 16.47 11.31 -0.39
C VAL A 100 17.87 11.60 0.15
N VAL A 101 17.99 11.55 1.46
CA VAL A 101 19.25 11.80 2.22
C VAL A 101 19.50 10.58 3.11
N LEU A 102 20.60 9.88 2.92
CA LEU A 102 20.87 8.67 3.70
C LEU A 102 21.26 8.96 5.15
N ASP A 103 21.82 10.18 5.43
CA ASP A 103 22.16 10.61 6.78
C ASP A 103 21.29 11.81 7.22
N ASN A 104 21.91 12.90 7.68
CA ASN A 104 21.20 14.04 8.27
C ASN A 104 20.84 15.12 7.26
N PHE A 105 19.71 15.77 7.47
CA PHE A 105 19.34 17.02 6.81
C PHE A 105 19.50 18.18 7.81
N ASP A 106 20.39 19.14 7.49
CA ASP A 106 20.70 20.25 8.37
C ASP A 106 20.56 21.61 7.66
N MET A 107 19.54 22.37 8.08
CA MET A 107 19.25 23.70 7.56
C MET A 107 19.69 24.77 8.56
N ASN A 108 20.71 25.56 8.15
CA ASN A 108 21.18 26.73 8.88
C ASN A 108 21.58 27.81 7.89
N LYS A 109 20.61 28.59 7.45
CA LYS A 109 20.77 29.66 6.46
C LYS A 109 21.33 30.93 7.11
N ARG A 110 22.01 31.74 6.29
CA ARG A 110 22.61 33.01 6.70
C ARG A 110 21.54 34.00 7.24
N ALA A 111 21.90 34.79 8.21
CA ALA A 111 21.06 35.89 8.66
C ALA A 111 20.80 36.92 7.53
N GLY A 112 19.62 37.52 7.51
CA GLY A 112 19.24 38.56 6.55
C GLY A 112 18.73 38.04 5.20
N VAL A 113 18.64 36.70 4.98
CA VAL A 113 18.02 36.09 3.79
C VAL A 113 16.66 35.46 4.13
N SER A 114 15.94 34.96 3.12
CA SER A 114 14.73 34.18 3.34
C SER A 114 14.99 33.03 4.32
N ARG A 115 14.14 32.88 5.31
CA ARG A 115 14.23 31.85 6.36
C ARG A 115 13.52 30.54 5.97
N VAL A 116 13.12 30.42 4.71
CA VAL A 116 12.38 29.28 4.18
C VAL A 116 13.27 28.47 3.26
N TYR A 117 13.11 27.14 3.28
CA TYR A 117 13.59 26.21 2.26
C TYR A 117 12.45 25.30 1.89
N ASN A 118 12.13 25.24 0.59
CA ASN A 118 11.06 24.37 0.08
C ASN A 118 11.62 23.04 -0.39
N VAL A 119 10.86 21.96 -0.20
CA VAL A 119 11.15 20.65 -0.75
C VAL A 119 9.89 20.10 -1.44
N GLY A 120 10.08 19.47 -2.59
CA GLY A 120 9.02 18.84 -3.35
C GLY A 120 8.36 19.78 -4.34
N GLU A 121 7.55 20.70 -3.88
CA GLU A 121 6.89 21.72 -4.69
C GLU A 121 7.42 23.11 -4.30
N ALA A 122 7.75 23.89 -5.29
CA ALA A 122 8.24 25.24 -5.12
C ALA A 122 7.38 26.26 -5.88
N GLY A 123 7.47 27.53 -5.48
CA GLY A 123 6.64 28.59 -6.05
C GLY A 123 6.98 28.95 -7.49
N VAL A 124 8.25 28.79 -7.89
CA VAL A 124 8.75 29.01 -9.25
C VAL A 124 9.59 27.82 -9.63
N GLY A 125 9.16 27.01 -10.57
CA GLY A 125 9.94 25.83 -10.92
C GLY A 125 9.35 24.96 -11.99
N SER A 126 9.69 23.68 -11.99
CA SER A 126 9.34 22.69 -13.02
C SER A 126 7.88 22.33 -12.97
N ARG A 127 6.94 22.81 -12.41
CA ARG A 127 5.49 22.50 -12.46
C ARG A 127 5.12 21.00 -12.52
N VAL A 128 6.07 20.11 -12.17
CA VAL A 128 5.89 18.66 -12.10
C VAL A 128 6.41 18.16 -10.75
N PRO A 129 5.79 18.58 -9.65
CA PRO A 129 6.15 18.14 -8.31
C PRO A 129 5.77 16.67 -8.10
N PRO A 130 6.26 16.03 -7.01
CA PRO A 130 5.82 14.68 -6.65
C PRO A 130 4.32 14.63 -6.34
N PRO A 131 3.69 13.45 -6.36
CA PRO A 131 2.31 13.27 -5.93
C PRO A 131 2.06 13.85 -4.53
N VAL A 132 0.86 14.37 -4.31
CA VAL A 132 0.42 14.87 -3.00
C VAL A 132 0.34 13.68 -2.03
N GLY A 133 0.91 13.83 -0.84
CA GLY A 133 0.95 12.74 0.15
C GLY A 133 2.10 11.74 -0.03
N ALA A 134 2.85 11.81 -1.14
CA ALA A 134 4.08 11.03 -1.30
C ALA A 134 5.21 11.57 -0.40
N ASP A 135 6.26 10.76 -0.20
CA ASP A 135 7.46 11.17 0.51
C ASP A 135 8.23 12.20 -0.33
N TRP A 136 8.19 13.47 0.09
CA TRP A 136 8.92 14.55 -0.57
C TRP A 136 10.35 14.70 -0.04
N LEU A 137 10.54 14.42 1.26
CA LEU A 137 11.86 14.31 1.88
C LEU A 137 11.93 13.02 2.68
N THR A 138 12.95 12.21 2.43
CA THR A 138 13.26 11.02 3.22
C THR A 138 14.66 11.15 3.80
N THR A 139 14.83 10.93 5.12
CA THR A 139 16.14 11.02 5.78
C THR A 139 16.40 9.81 6.67
N GLY A 140 17.62 9.26 6.59
CA GLY A 140 18.08 8.17 7.48
C GLY A 140 18.58 8.67 8.84
N GLY A 141 18.86 9.97 8.96
CA GLY A 141 19.31 10.61 10.20
C GLY A 141 18.33 11.65 10.71
N ASN A 142 18.90 12.65 11.41
CA ASN A 142 18.13 13.73 12.00
C ASN A 142 17.80 14.83 11.00
N ILE A 143 16.69 15.51 11.22
CA ILE A 143 16.34 16.77 10.56
C ILE A 143 16.53 17.89 11.55
N THR A 144 17.46 18.81 11.25
CA THR A 144 17.73 19.97 12.09
C THR A 144 17.44 21.25 11.31
N VAL A 145 16.52 22.06 11.79
CA VAL A 145 16.19 23.38 11.24
C VAL A 145 16.52 24.44 12.29
N ALA A 146 17.43 25.34 11.94
CA ALA A 146 17.89 26.38 12.86
C ALA A 146 16.74 27.28 13.38
N PRO A 147 16.83 27.83 14.60
CA PRO A 147 15.77 28.62 15.18
C PRO A 147 15.30 29.77 14.27
N GLY A 148 13.98 29.89 14.14
CA GLY A 148 13.33 30.92 13.32
C GLY A 148 13.39 30.67 11.81
N GLN A 149 13.92 29.54 11.36
CA GLN A 149 13.87 29.07 9.98
C GLN A 149 12.78 28.01 9.81
N ARG A 150 12.36 27.75 8.58
CA ARG A 150 11.28 26.81 8.26
C ARG A 150 11.60 25.95 7.04
N LEU A 151 11.48 24.65 7.18
CA LEU A 151 11.46 23.69 6.09
C LEU A 151 10.00 23.46 5.67
N LEU A 152 9.69 23.62 4.38
CA LEU A 152 8.33 23.47 3.84
C LEU A 152 8.27 22.27 2.89
N ALA A 153 7.34 21.36 3.17
CA ALA A 153 6.90 20.29 2.28
C ALA A 153 5.39 20.06 2.51
N GLU A 154 4.60 21.13 2.39
CA GLU A 154 3.26 21.25 2.97
C GLU A 154 2.23 20.25 2.46
N ARG A 155 2.41 19.72 1.22
CA ARG A 155 1.51 18.73 0.62
C ARG A 155 2.13 17.33 0.54
N GLY A 156 3.34 17.17 1.07
CA GLY A 156 4.08 15.92 1.08
C GLY A 156 4.32 15.39 2.48
N VAL A 157 4.94 14.22 2.51
CA VAL A 157 5.42 13.56 3.72
C VAL A 157 6.92 13.83 3.87
N VAL A 158 7.33 14.17 5.08
CA VAL A 158 8.73 14.15 5.51
C VAL A 158 8.92 12.90 6.36
N ARG A 159 9.50 11.87 5.74
CA ARG A 159 9.82 10.60 6.41
C ARG A 159 11.23 10.66 6.98
N HIS A 160 11.41 10.26 8.23
CA HIS A 160 12.69 10.38 8.92
C HIS A 160 12.93 9.23 9.90
N ALA A 161 14.16 8.72 9.95
CA ALA A 161 14.54 7.72 10.94
C ALA A 161 14.92 8.37 12.29
N GLY A 162 15.65 9.48 12.26
CA GLY A 162 16.10 10.18 13.45
C GLY A 162 15.09 11.16 14.04
N THR A 163 15.58 12.17 14.73
CA THR A 163 14.77 13.21 15.38
C THR A 163 14.57 14.43 14.48
N VAL A 164 13.45 15.13 14.66
CA VAL A 164 13.16 16.41 14.00
C VAL A 164 13.29 17.55 15.02
N THR A 165 14.15 18.52 14.73
CA THR A 165 14.37 19.70 15.56
C THR A 165 14.14 20.97 14.75
N GLY A 166 13.36 21.91 15.27
CA GLY A 166 13.00 23.16 14.61
C GLY A 166 11.64 23.11 13.93
N THR A 167 11.40 24.00 12.97
CA THR A 167 10.08 24.13 12.32
C THR A 167 10.07 23.45 10.96
N VAL A 168 9.31 22.37 10.85
CA VAL A 168 9.03 21.65 9.62
C VAL A 168 7.52 21.69 9.36
N LEU A 169 7.09 22.20 8.22
CA LEU A 169 5.69 22.26 7.79
C LEU A 169 5.45 21.21 6.73
N ALA A 170 5.02 20.03 7.16
CA ALA A 170 4.76 18.85 6.36
C ALA A 170 3.97 17.84 7.20
N THR A 171 3.49 16.77 6.58
CA THR A 171 3.13 15.55 7.30
C THR A 171 4.43 14.85 7.74
N LEU A 172 4.66 14.71 9.05
CA LEU A 172 5.83 14.02 9.57
C LEU A 172 5.53 12.53 9.75
N ALA A 173 6.40 11.66 9.24
CA ALA A 173 6.34 10.22 9.43
C ALA A 173 7.68 9.72 9.98
N GLN A 174 7.71 9.33 11.25
CA GLN A 174 8.88 8.70 11.83
C GLN A 174 8.90 7.20 11.45
N ASP A 175 10.02 6.77 10.86
CA ASP A 175 10.22 5.42 10.37
C ASP A 175 11.71 5.07 10.52
N PRO A 176 12.08 4.18 11.45
CA PRO A 176 13.48 3.80 11.66
C PRO A 176 14.17 3.27 10.40
N ASP A 177 13.39 2.68 9.50
CA ASP A 177 13.85 2.03 8.27
C ASP A 177 13.61 2.91 7.02
N ALA A 178 13.39 4.22 7.23
CA ALA A 178 13.02 5.19 6.19
C ALA A 178 13.89 5.13 4.92
N THR A 179 15.18 4.87 5.07
CA THR A 179 16.14 4.85 3.96
C THR A 179 16.53 3.47 3.48
N ASP A 180 16.01 2.39 4.08
CA ASP A 180 16.35 1.01 3.67
C ASP A 180 16.16 0.75 2.16
N PRO A 181 15.08 1.23 1.52
CA PRO A 181 14.90 1.06 0.09
C PRO A 181 15.98 1.75 -0.77
N TYR A 182 16.73 2.69 -0.19
CA TYR A 182 17.67 3.57 -0.90
C TYR A 182 19.14 3.33 -0.56
N VAL A 183 19.47 2.57 0.50
CA VAL A 183 20.86 2.33 0.93
C VAL A 183 21.69 1.73 -0.20
N GLY A 184 21.15 0.75 -0.91
CA GLY A 184 21.82 0.10 -2.04
C GLY A 184 22.08 1.02 -3.24
N LEU A 185 21.34 2.13 -3.38
CA LEU A 185 21.55 3.09 -4.48
C LEU A 185 22.92 3.77 -4.40
N ARG A 186 23.47 3.96 -3.21
CA ARG A 186 24.78 4.59 -3.02
C ARG A 186 25.88 3.83 -3.75
N ASP A 187 25.94 2.51 -3.58
CA ASP A 187 26.93 1.65 -4.23
C ASP A 187 26.64 1.50 -5.73
N GLN A 188 25.37 1.42 -6.11
CA GLN A 188 24.96 1.35 -7.52
C GLN A 188 25.37 2.61 -8.28
N LEU A 189 25.12 3.80 -7.72
CA LEU A 189 25.51 5.07 -8.31
C LEU A 189 27.03 5.23 -8.41
N THR A 190 27.78 4.76 -7.39
CA THR A 190 29.25 4.70 -7.44
C THR A 190 29.72 3.83 -8.59
N THR A 191 29.20 2.61 -8.69
CA THR A 191 29.53 1.65 -9.74
C THR A 191 29.18 2.19 -11.13
N ALA A 192 28.00 2.77 -11.28
CA ALA A 192 27.57 3.37 -12.54
C ALA A 192 28.46 4.55 -12.96
N SER A 193 28.79 5.44 -12.04
CA SER A 193 29.67 6.59 -12.32
C SER A 193 31.04 6.15 -12.83
N GLN A 194 31.63 5.12 -12.20
CA GLN A 194 32.89 4.53 -12.65
C GLN A 194 32.77 3.87 -14.02
N CYS A 195 31.71 3.12 -14.26
CA CYS A 195 31.46 2.46 -15.54
C CYS A 195 31.21 3.46 -16.68
N TYR A 196 30.48 4.53 -16.44
CA TYR A 196 30.25 5.57 -17.43
C TYR A 196 31.57 6.24 -17.85
N ALA A 197 32.48 6.38 -16.89
CA ALA A 197 33.78 7.01 -17.13
C ALA A 197 34.84 6.08 -17.72
N ARG A 198 34.72 4.74 -17.51
CA ARG A 198 35.79 3.78 -17.80
C ARG A 198 35.30 2.53 -18.52
N VAL A 199 36.21 1.96 -19.30
CA VAL A 199 36.10 0.59 -19.85
C VAL A 199 37.37 -0.14 -19.47
N ASN A 200 37.22 -1.26 -18.74
CA ASN A 200 38.35 -2.05 -18.24
C ASN A 200 39.41 -1.21 -17.48
N GLY A 201 38.93 -0.27 -16.64
CA GLY A 201 39.77 0.58 -15.80
C GLY A 201 40.42 1.77 -16.51
N THR A 202 40.34 1.87 -17.85
CA THR A 202 40.82 3.01 -18.62
C THR A 202 39.70 4.01 -18.92
N PRO A 203 39.99 5.30 -19.05
CA PRO A 203 38.97 6.26 -19.47
C PRO A 203 38.23 5.80 -20.73
N ARG A 204 36.91 5.90 -20.71
CA ARG A 204 36.07 5.54 -21.87
C ARG A 204 36.51 6.34 -23.08
N PRO A 205 36.73 5.73 -24.26
CA PRO A 205 37.08 6.44 -25.47
C PRO A 205 36.08 7.58 -25.75
N PRO A 206 36.56 8.82 -25.88
CA PRO A 206 35.69 9.94 -26.22
C PRO A 206 35.25 9.86 -27.68
N THR A 207 34.05 10.33 -27.98
CA THR A 207 33.54 10.54 -29.34
C THR A 207 33.80 11.96 -29.86
N GLY A 208 34.21 12.84 -28.95
CA GLY A 208 34.46 14.24 -29.24
C GLY A 208 35.57 14.84 -28.39
N THR A 209 35.76 16.13 -28.49
CA THR A 209 36.79 16.87 -27.75
C THR A 209 36.16 17.87 -26.79
N ALA A 210 36.82 18.08 -25.64
CA ALA A 210 36.51 19.13 -24.68
C ALA A 210 37.73 20.04 -24.53
N VAL A 211 37.60 21.31 -24.86
CA VAL A 211 38.72 22.27 -24.86
C VAL A 211 38.34 23.50 -24.04
N ASN A 212 39.14 23.81 -23.01
CA ASN A 212 39.04 25.09 -22.30
C ASN A 212 39.75 26.18 -23.14
N GLN A 213 38.95 27.09 -23.68
CA GLN A 213 39.44 28.21 -24.52
C GLN A 213 39.69 29.49 -23.69
N GLY A 214 39.70 29.38 -22.36
CA GLY A 214 39.92 30.51 -21.45
C GLY A 214 38.63 31.30 -21.11
N GLY A 215 37.75 31.54 -22.07
CA GLY A 215 36.46 32.20 -21.88
C GLY A 215 35.26 31.24 -21.92
N GLN A 216 35.49 30.05 -22.45
CA GLN A 216 34.50 28.97 -22.51
C GLN A 216 35.17 27.60 -22.57
N THR A 217 34.44 26.57 -22.14
CA THR A 217 34.74 25.19 -22.52
C THR A 217 33.87 24.82 -23.71
N LEU A 218 34.51 24.49 -24.83
CA LEU A 218 33.89 24.03 -26.06
C LEU A 218 33.93 22.50 -26.10
N PHE A 219 32.78 21.88 -26.20
CA PHE A 219 32.58 20.46 -26.47
C PHE A 219 32.22 20.28 -27.94
N THR A 220 33.07 19.57 -28.70
CA THR A 220 32.80 19.30 -30.11
C THR A 220 32.58 17.81 -30.29
N GLY A 221 31.37 17.41 -30.62
CA GLY A 221 31.00 16.02 -30.90
C GLY A 221 31.41 15.60 -32.31
N ASP A 222 31.26 14.29 -32.60
CA ASP A 222 31.58 13.70 -33.91
C ASP A 222 30.47 13.90 -34.97
N GLY A 223 29.31 14.45 -34.56
CA GLY A 223 28.18 14.73 -35.43
C GLY A 223 27.34 13.50 -35.79
N THR A 224 27.67 12.30 -35.31
CA THR A 224 27.06 11.04 -35.78
C THR A 224 26.64 10.09 -34.65
N SER A 225 27.45 9.96 -33.60
CA SER A 225 27.21 9.02 -32.52
C SER A 225 25.97 9.38 -31.70
N ALA A 226 25.13 8.39 -31.41
CA ALA A 226 23.95 8.55 -30.54
C ALA A 226 24.35 8.82 -29.07
N LEU A 227 25.53 8.35 -28.64
CA LEU A 227 26.13 8.68 -27.37
C LEU A 227 27.39 9.51 -27.60
N GLN A 228 27.35 10.76 -27.19
CA GLN A 228 28.47 11.69 -27.25
C GLN A 228 29.24 11.65 -25.93
N VAL A 229 30.47 11.14 -25.94
CA VAL A 229 31.32 10.98 -24.76
C VAL A 229 32.43 12.02 -24.77
N PHE A 230 32.53 12.75 -23.67
CA PHE A 230 33.60 13.73 -23.44
C PHE A 230 34.33 13.43 -22.13
N ASN A 231 35.64 13.46 -22.12
CA ASN A 231 36.46 13.37 -20.90
C ASN A 231 37.09 14.74 -20.61
N VAL A 232 36.95 15.24 -19.40
CA VAL A 232 37.44 16.53 -18.92
C VAL A 232 38.34 16.28 -17.72
N ASP A 233 39.60 16.61 -17.81
CA ASP A 233 40.62 16.46 -16.75
C ASP A 233 41.08 17.80 -16.16
N PHE A 234 40.35 18.88 -16.45
CA PHE A 234 40.58 20.23 -15.96
C PHE A 234 39.37 20.85 -15.29
N ASN A 235 39.56 21.95 -14.56
CA ASN A 235 38.47 22.76 -14.04
C ASN A 235 37.82 23.58 -15.16
N MET A 236 36.50 23.55 -15.21
CA MET A 236 35.73 24.35 -16.16
C MET A 236 35.56 25.79 -15.60
N THR A 237 36.68 26.51 -15.58
CA THR A 237 36.80 27.89 -15.11
C THR A 237 37.64 28.69 -16.09
N ALA A 238 37.44 30.01 -16.12
CA ALA A 238 38.36 30.90 -16.82
C ALA A 238 39.79 30.80 -16.24
N ALA A 239 40.78 31.27 -16.95
CA ALA A 239 42.19 31.16 -16.54
C ALA A 239 42.51 31.79 -15.17
N ASN A 240 41.72 32.79 -14.74
CA ASN A 240 41.80 33.43 -13.44
C ASN A 240 40.90 32.77 -12.35
N GLY A 241 40.31 31.56 -12.64
CA GLY A 241 39.34 30.91 -11.79
C GLY A 241 37.92 31.49 -11.87
N GLY A 242 37.70 32.51 -12.69
CA GLY A 242 36.41 33.15 -12.90
C GLY A 242 35.43 32.30 -13.72
N GLN A 243 34.26 32.87 -13.98
CA GLN A 243 33.22 32.22 -14.77
C GLN A 243 33.60 32.11 -16.25
N GLN A 244 33.15 31.02 -16.87
CA GLN A 244 33.28 30.81 -18.31
C GLN A 244 32.01 30.27 -18.94
N GLY A 245 31.92 30.30 -20.26
CA GLY A 245 30.84 29.67 -21.02
C GLY A 245 31.01 28.16 -21.11
N VAL A 246 29.90 27.48 -21.36
CA VAL A 246 29.82 26.06 -21.75
C VAL A 246 29.07 25.99 -23.06
N THR A 247 29.69 25.42 -24.08
CA THR A 247 29.15 25.39 -25.45
C THR A 247 29.31 24.00 -26.06
N PHE A 248 28.26 23.51 -26.71
CA PHE A 248 28.26 22.27 -27.47
C PHE A 248 28.16 22.57 -28.97
N ALA A 249 28.93 21.84 -29.80
CA ALA A 249 28.87 21.87 -31.24
C ALA A 249 28.96 20.44 -31.81
N GLY A 250 28.35 20.20 -32.97
CA GLY A 250 28.40 18.89 -33.62
C GLY A 250 27.68 17.77 -32.83
N ILE A 251 26.64 18.11 -32.06
CA ILE A 251 25.86 17.15 -31.32
C ILE A 251 24.59 16.80 -32.10
N PRO A 252 24.35 15.51 -32.45
CA PRO A 252 23.11 15.10 -33.08
C PRO A 252 21.89 15.44 -32.20
N ALA A 253 20.75 15.75 -32.83
CA ALA A 253 19.57 16.29 -32.15
C ALA A 253 19.02 15.38 -31.05
N THR A 254 19.17 14.07 -31.17
CA THR A 254 18.66 13.06 -30.19
C THR A 254 19.77 12.43 -29.36
N ALA A 255 21.04 12.82 -29.55
CA ALA A 255 22.16 12.18 -28.88
C ALA A 255 22.16 12.44 -27.38
N THR A 256 22.50 11.42 -26.62
CA THR A 256 22.86 11.52 -25.21
C THR A 256 24.24 12.12 -25.08
N ILE A 257 24.44 13.02 -24.13
CA ILE A 257 25.72 13.65 -23.85
C ILE A 257 26.20 13.19 -22.46
N LEU A 258 27.33 12.49 -22.45
CA LEU A 258 28.01 12.04 -21.24
C LEU A 258 29.33 12.80 -21.10
N VAL A 259 29.42 13.66 -20.08
CA VAL A 259 30.65 14.40 -19.76
C VAL A 259 31.27 13.80 -18.50
N ASN A 260 32.36 13.06 -18.65
CA ASN A 260 33.14 12.51 -17.54
C ASN A 260 34.16 13.54 -17.07
N ILE A 261 33.99 14.07 -15.88
CA ILE A 261 34.90 15.06 -15.27
C ILE A 261 35.83 14.32 -14.30
N LEU A 262 37.04 14.03 -14.78
CA LEU A 262 38.00 13.14 -14.13
C LEU A 262 38.90 13.89 -13.14
N GLY A 263 39.22 13.26 -12.00
CA GLY A 263 40.15 13.75 -10.97
C GLY A 263 39.50 14.21 -9.68
N ALA A 264 40.30 14.32 -8.61
CA ALA A 264 39.82 14.41 -7.21
C ALA A 264 39.17 15.75 -6.83
N ASN A 265 39.64 16.88 -7.43
CA ASN A 265 39.10 18.20 -7.12
C ASN A 265 38.65 18.86 -8.41
N ARG A 266 37.36 19.13 -8.51
CA ARG A 266 36.76 19.66 -9.74
C ARG A 266 35.80 20.81 -9.47
N THR A 267 35.92 21.84 -10.30
CA THR A 267 35.08 23.03 -10.24
C THR A 267 34.51 23.34 -11.61
N ILE A 268 33.21 23.57 -11.65
CA ILE A 268 32.51 24.24 -12.75
C ILE A 268 32.14 25.64 -12.26
N ASN A 269 32.65 26.67 -12.90
CA ASN A 269 32.28 28.07 -12.63
C ASN A 269 31.77 28.69 -13.94
N THR A 270 30.42 28.83 -14.03
CA THR A 270 29.82 29.15 -15.34
C THR A 270 28.67 30.15 -15.25
N TYR A 271 28.53 30.92 -16.33
CA TYR A 271 27.37 31.77 -16.62
C TYR A 271 26.40 31.13 -17.63
N SER A 272 26.70 29.92 -18.13
CA SER A 272 25.87 29.25 -19.14
C SER A 272 24.61 28.64 -18.57
N GLY A 273 23.57 28.63 -19.40
CA GLY A 273 22.22 28.18 -19.05
C GLY A 273 21.32 29.33 -18.60
N GLY A 274 20.05 29.21 -18.87
CA GLY A 274 19.08 30.24 -18.59
C GLY A 274 17.69 29.66 -18.27
N ILE A 275 16.81 30.52 -17.78
CA ILE A 275 15.41 30.17 -17.51
C ILE A 275 14.64 29.99 -18.83
N ALA A 276 14.97 30.79 -19.87
CA ALA A 276 14.30 30.73 -21.15
C ALA A 276 14.60 29.43 -21.90
N ASP A 277 13.59 28.70 -22.33
CA ASP A 277 13.74 27.42 -23.06
C ASP A 277 14.54 27.54 -24.37
N THR A 278 14.61 28.74 -24.94
CA THR A 278 15.40 29.04 -26.12
C THR A 278 16.91 29.18 -25.87
N ALA A 279 17.36 29.13 -24.60
CA ALA A 279 18.79 29.16 -24.29
C ALA A 279 19.47 27.88 -24.86
N PRO A 280 20.60 28.00 -25.58
CA PRO A 280 21.20 26.88 -26.33
C PRO A 280 21.47 25.63 -25.46
N LEU A 281 21.91 25.81 -24.21
CA LEU A 281 22.23 24.71 -23.32
C LEU A 281 20.96 23.94 -22.86
N ASN A 282 19.82 24.62 -22.85
CA ASN A 282 18.57 24.04 -22.35
C ASN A 282 18.06 22.91 -23.26
N ALA A 283 18.41 22.91 -24.55
CA ALA A 283 18.06 21.84 -25.48
C ALA A 283 18.63 20.46 -25.09
N TYR A 284 19.64 20.42 -24.22
CA TYR A 284 20.29 19.17 -23.79
C TYR A 284 19.87 18.71 -22.41
N ARG A 285 19.03 19.47 -21.71
CA ARG A 285 18.68 19.30 -20.30
C ARG A 285 18.35 17.85 -19.90
N GLU A 286 17.52 17.19 -20.67
CA GLU A 286 17.02 15.85 -20.35
C GLU A 286 17.92 14.71 -20.80
N ARG A 287 19.05 15.01 -21.46
CA ARG A 287 19.96 14.00 -22.03
C ARG A 287 21.43 14.33 -21.84
N LEU A 288 21.75 15.31 -20.99
CA LEU A 288 23.10 15.70 -20.61
C LEU A 288 23.37 15.20 -19.18
N LEU A 289 24.42 14.39 -19.02
CA LEU A 289 24.91 13.92 -17.73
C LEU A 289 26.32 14.43 -17.47
N TRP A 290 26.48 15.13 -16.36
CA TRP A 290 27.78 15.53 -15.79
C TRP A 290 28.18 14.46 -14.76
N ASN A 291 29.17 13.62 -15.11
CA ASN A 291 29.61 12.49 -14.30
C ASN A 291 30.97 12.78 -13.65
N PHE A 292 31.06 12.67 -12.32
CA PHE A 292 32.27 12.90 -11.52
C PHE A 292 32.67 11.59 -10.82
N PRO A 293 33.40 10.69 -11.47
CA PRO A 293 33.67 9.36 -10.90
C PRO A 293 34.64 9.37 -9.72
N ASP A 294 35.60 10.33 -9.70
CA ASP A 294 36.74 10.31 -8.78
C ASP A 294 36.70 11.44 -7.75
N ALA A 295 35.86 12.44 -7.98
CA ALA A 295 35.95 13.69 -7.24
C ALA A 295 35.61 13.56 -5.76
N THR A 296 36.58 13.90 -4.90
CA THR A 296 36.35 14.03 -3.45
C THR A 296 35.90 15.45 -3.09
N THR A 297 36.14 16.44 -3.98
CA THR A 297 35.64 17.80 -3.82
C THR A 297 35.07 18.28 -5.15
N VAL A 298 33.80 18.72 -5.12
CA VAL A 298 33.11 19.28 -6.27
C VAL A 298 32.57 20.67 -5.93
N GLY A 299 32.90 21.66 -6.72
CA GLY A 299 32.37 23.01 -6.67
C GLY A 299 31.53 23.33 -7.90
N LEU A 300 30.24 23.61 -7.73
CA LEU A 300 29.36 24.08 -8.80
C LEU A 300 28.95 25.52 -8.47
N THR A 301 29.51 26.46 -9.24
CA THR A 301 29.42 27.90 -8.94
C THR A 301 29.18 28.72 -10.19
N GLY A 302 28.85 29.98 -10.03
CA GLY A 302 28.63 30.92 -11.13
C GLY A 302 27.24 31.55 -11.07
N THR A 303 26.80 32.07 -12.22
CA THR A 303 25.53 32.79 -12.35
C THR A 303 24.57 32.15 -13.36
N GLY A 304 24.93 30.99 -13.93
CA GLY A 304 24.10 30.26 -14.89
C GLY A 304 22.99 29.44 -14.20
N GLN A 305 21.86 29.31 -14.88
CA GLN A 305 20.84 28.26 -14.62
C GLN A 305 21.33 26.98 -15.32
N PHE A 306 22.16 26.18 -14.63
CA PHE A 306 22.95 25.16 -15.29
C PHE A 306 22.13 23.93 -15.62
N GLN A 307 22.31 23.39 -16.81
CA GLN A 307 21.45 22.36 -17.38
C GLN A 307 22.11 20.99 -17.36
N GLY A 308 21.27 19.95 -17.24
CA GLY A 308 21.67 18.55 -17.23
C GLY A 308 21.67 17.94 -15.84
N SER A 309 21.67 16.62 -15.83
CA SER A 309 21.73 15.82 -14.60
C SER A 309 23.17 15.65 -14.12
N PHE A 310 23.34 15.44 -12.82
CA PHE A 310 24.64 15.28 -12.15
C PHE A 310 24.74 13.92 -11.48
N LEU A 311 25.90 13.29 -11.61
CA LEU A 311 26.26 12.08 -10.87
C LEU A 311 27.66 12.23 -10.27
N ILE A 312 27.75 12.37 -8.96
CA ILE A 312 28.99 12.43 -8.19
C ILE A 312 29.16 11.08 -7.50
N GLY A 313 29.99 10.20 -8.08
CA GLY A 313 30.06 8.78 -7.72
C GLY A 313 31.00 8.43 -6.58
N ASN A 314 31.85 9.34 -6.13
CA ASN A 314 32.76 9.07 -5.02
C ASN A 314 32.04 9.27 -3.67
N GLN A 315 31.97 8.21 -2.88
CA GLN A 315 31.25 8.23 -1.58
C GLN A 315 31.88 9.14 -0.51
N SER A 316 33.16 9.51 -0.69
CA SER A 316 33.85 10.46 0.19
C SER A 316 33.74 11.91 -0.34
N SER A 317 32.91 12.16 -1.35
CA SER A 317 32.79 13.47 -1.95
C SER A 317 32.11 14.48 -1.03
N SER A 318 32.59 15.71 -1.09
CA SER A 318 31.92 16.90 -0.55
C SER A 318 31.60 17.82 -1.71
N THR A 319 30.31 17.97 -2.00
CA THR A 319 29.83 18.79 -3.12
C THR A 319 29.23 20.08 -2.60
N THR A 320 29.67 21.21 -3.14
CA THR A 320 29.11 22.54 -2.83
C THR A 320 28.47 23.13 -4.07
N VAL A 321 27.19 23.48 -3.98
CA VAL A 321 26.41 24.10 -5.06
C VAL A 321 26.03 25.52 -4.67
N THR A 322 26.47 26.49 -5.47
CA THR A 322 26.13 27.92 -5.33
C THR A 322 25.50 28.50 -6.60
N LEU A 323 25.26 27.66 -7.61
CA LEU A 323 24.57 28.05 -8.84
C LEU A 323 23.16 28.54 -8.53
N PRO A 324 22.64 29.55 -9.24
CA PRO A 324 21.23 29.98 -9.10
C PRO A 324 20.24 28.85 -9.38
N GLY A 325 20.52 27.96 -10.34
CA GLY A 325 19.71 26.81 -10.63
C GLY A 325 20.50 25.64 -11.18
N VAL A 326 20.08 24.44 -10.82
CA VAL A 326 20.49 23.17 -11.42
C VAL A 326 19.23 22.53 -11.99
N ASN A 327 19.19 22.35 -13.30
CA ASN A 327 18.01 21.86 -14.00
C ASN A 327 18.25 20.43 -14.51
N GLY A 328 17.91 19.45 -13.69
CA GLY A 328 18.12 18.01 -13.90
C GLY A 328 18.16 17.25 -12.60
N ARG A 329 18.30 15.93 -12.67
CA ARG A 329 18.52 15.09 -11.49
C ARG A 329 19.86 15.41 -10.85
N PHE A 330 19.94 15.38 -9.53
CA PHE A 330 21.17 15.64 -8.80
C PHE A 330 21.49 14.50 -7.85
N PHE A 331 22.47 13.68 -8.20
CA PHE A 331 22.84 12.49 -7.45
C PHE A 331 24.28 12.59 -6.96
N THR A 332 24.46 12.59 -5.64
CA THR A 332 25.79 12.48 -5.02
C THR A 332 25.82 11.34 -4.02
N THR A 333 26.82 10.47 -4.11
CA THR A 333 27.01 9.38 -3.15
C THR A 333 27.71 9.84 -1.87
N GLY A 334 28.17 11.09 -1.81
CA GLY A 334 28.76 11.76 -0.65
C GLY A 334 27.86 12.84 -0.06
N ALA A 335 28.47 13.86 0.56
CA ALA A 335 27.77 14.97 1.19
C ALA A 335 27.46 16.10 0.21
N LEU A 336 26.36 16.81 0.48
CA LEU A 336 25.89 17.98 -0.29
C LEU A 336 25.78 19.23 0.58
N THR A 337 26.33 20.32 0.13
CA THR A 337 26.07 21.67 0.66
C THR A 337 25.40 22.50 -0.42
N HIS A 338 24.12 22.81 -0.25
CA HIS A 338 23.36 23.75 -1.06
C HIS A 338 23.40 25.13 -0.40
N THR A 339 24.03 26.09 -1.06
CA THR A 339 24.31 27.40 -0.48
C THR A 339 24.33 28.50 -1.54
N SER A 340 24.47 29.73 -1.13
CA SER A 340 24.70 30.88 -2.02
C SER A 340 26.12 31.41 -1.89
N ALA A 341 26.55 32.25 -2.83
CA ALA A 341 27.72 33.08 -2.67
C ALA A 341 27.60 33.95 -1.39
N ALA A 342 28.74 34.33 -0.80
CA ALA A 342 28.77 35.12 0.42
C ALA A 342 28.09 36.49 0.26
N THR A 343 28.21 37.07 -0.94
CA THR A 343 27.56 38.32 -1.36
C THR A 343 26.69 38.04 -2.57
N GLY A 344 25.39 38.30 -2.47
CA GLY A 344 24.45 38.05 -3.59
C GLY A 344 23.08 37.67 -3.12
N GLY A 345 22.14 37.67 -4.05
CA GLY A 345 20.73 37.36 -3.81
C GLY A 345 20.46 35.91 -3.43
N GLY A 346 19.25 35.64 -3.01
CA GLY A 346 18.68 34.30 -2.82
C GLY A 346 18.24 33.69 -4.15
N GLY A 347 17.71 32.48 -4.10
CA GLY A 347 17.18 31.79 -5.24
C GLY A 347 18.17 30.77 -5.84
N GLN A 348 18.89 30.04 -4.98
CA GLN A 348 19.58 28.84 -5.41
C GLN A 348 18.61 27.68 -5.31
N GLU A 349 18.42 26.97 -6.44
CA GLU A 349 17.31 26.06 -6.65
C GLU A 349 17.77 24.78 -7.36
N PHE A 350 17.22 23.64 -6.96
CA PHE A 350 17.25 22.41 -7.73
C PHE A 350 15.89 22.25 -8.41
N HIS A 351 15.85 22.26 -9.73
CA HIS A 351 14.65 22.03 -10.51
C HIS A 351 14.54 20.58 -10.96
N ALA A 352 13.37 19.98 -10.77
CA ALA A 352 13.13 18.60 -11.14
C ALA A 352 12.93 18.44 -12.65
N TYR A 353 13.91 17.84 -13.31
CA TYR A 353 13.83 17.44 -14.72
C TYR A 353 14.27 15.98 -14.86
N PRO A 354 13.59 15.18 -15.72
CA PRO A 354 13.97 13.80 -15.95
C PRO A 354 15.29 13.70 -16.72
N PHE A 355 15.93 12.56 -16.63
CA PHE A 355 17.01 12.18 -17.53
C PHE A 355 16.52 11.07 -18.47
N ASN A 356 16.41 11.38 -19.75
CA ASN A 356 15.87 10.52 -20.80
C ASN A 356 16.98 10.03 -21.78
N GLY A 357 18.24 10.26 -21.43
CA GLY A 357 19.39 9.86 -22.24
C GLY A 357 19.71 8.37 -22.13
N ASP A 358 20.32 7.82 -23.19
CA ASP A 358 20.80 6.44 -23.26
C ASP A 358 22.27 6.38 -22.84
N LEU A 359 22.57 5.76 -21.70
CA LEU A 359 23.89 5.65 -21.10
C LEU A 359 24.52 4.29 -21.37
N PRO A 360 25.86 4.13 -21.26
CA PRO A 360 26.52 2.86 -21.45
C PRO A 360 25.92 1.77 -20.55
N ASP A 361 25.67 0.59 -21.12
CA ASP A 361 25.37 -0.59 -20.31
C ASP A 361 26.62 -0.98 -19.53
N CYS A 362 26.48 -1.05 -18.22
CA CYS A 362 27.56 -1.29 -17.29
C CYS A 362 27.73 -2.74 -16.87
N GLY A 363 27.07 -3.66 -17.55
CA GLY A 363 27.39 -5.10 -17.52
C GLY A 363 27.40 -5.81 -16.17
N THR A 364 26.94 -5.18 -15.10
CA THR A 364 26.46 -5.91 -13.93
C THR A 364 24.94 -5.97 -14.03
N PRO A 365 24.38 -7.13 -14.33
CA PRO A 365 22.96 -7.30 -14.17
C PRO A 365 22.66 -7.22 -12.68
N VAL A 366 22.45 -6.02 -12.16
CA VAL A 366 21.59 -5.89 -11.00
C VAL A 366 20.22 -6.27 -11.55
N PRO A 367 19.61 -7.38 -11.11
CA PRO A 367 18.34 -7.78 -11.64
C PRO A 367 17.35 -6.63 -11.43
N ARG A 368 16.96 -5.98 -12.54
CA ARG A 368 15.93 -4.93 -12.50
C ARG A 368 14.55 -5.53 -12.41
N THR A 369 14.48 -6.81 -12.75
CA THR A 369 13.27 -7.60 -12.73
C THR A 369 13.47 -8.79 -11.80
N GLY A 370 12.46 -9.12 -11.06
CA GLY A 370 12.37 -10.32 -10.24
C GLY A 370 10.95 -10.85 -10.22
N VAL A 371 10.76 -11.99 -9.60
CA VAL A 371 9.44 -12.60 -9.48
C VAL A 371 8.73 -12.02 -8.26
N VAL A 372 7.50 -11.56 -8.46
CA VAL A 372 6.54 -11.27 -7.39
C VAL A 372 5.49 -12.37 -7.44
N GLU A 373 5.35 -13.11 -6.33
CA GLU A 373 4.56 -14.35 -6.29
C GLU A 373 3.55 -14.33 -5.16
N VAL A 374 2.42 -14.98 -5.36
CA VAL A 374 1.47 -15.33 -4.31
C VAL A 374 1.36 -16.84 -4.20
N VAL A 375 1.36 -17.33 -2.97
CA VAL A 375 1.16 -18.76 -2.63
C VAL A 375 -0.22 -18.87 -2.00
N LYS A 376 -1.12 -19.61 -2.67
CA LYS A 376 -2.49 -19.79 -2.22
C LYS A 376 -2.62 -21.02 -1.34
N THR A 377 -3.25 -20.88 -0.17
CA THR A 377 -3.40 -21.96 0.80
C THR A 377 -4.79 -22.01 1.43
N ASP A 378 -5.17 -23.18 1.92
CA ASP A 378 -6.29 -23.38 2.83
C ASP A 378 -5.94 -22.85 4.22
N ALA A 379 -6.82 -22.03 4.81
CA ALA A 379 -6.57 -21.38 6.09
C ALA A 379 -6.57 -22.33 7.31
N GLY A 380 -7.20 -23.48 7.20
CA GLY A 380 -7.29 -24.48 8.27
C GLY A 380 -6.18 -25.52 8.21
N THR A 381 -5.86 -26.00 7.00
CA THR A 381 -4.94 -27.11 6.79
C THR A 381 -3.55 -26.68 6.32
N GLY A 382 -3.43 -25.48 5.75
CA GLY A 382 -2.21 -24.99 5.10
C GLY A 382 -1.92 -25.67 3.74
N ALA A 383 -2.81 -26.51 3.23
CA ALA A 383 -2.66 -27.14 1.92
C ALA A 383 -2.71 -26.09 0.80
N VAL A 384 -1.93 -26.28 -0.26
CA VAL A 384 -1.94 -25.39 -1.41
C VAL A 384 -3.24 -25.51 -2.21
N LEU A 385 -3.69 -24.41 -2.81
CA LEU A 385 -4.95 -24.34 -3.54
C LEU A 385 -4.77 -23.86 -4.98
N GLU A 386 -5.21 -24.68 -5.94
CA GLU A 386 -5.31 -24.36 -7.35
C GLU A 386 -6.59 -23.58 -7.64
N GLY A 387 -6.57 -22.70 -8.66
CA GLY A 387 -7.76 -22.10 -9.25
C GLY A 387 -8.19 -20.75 -8.66
N ALA A 388 -7.45 -20.18 -7.72
CA ALA A 388 -7.68 -18.80 -7.29
C ALA A 388 -7.21 -17.81 -8.35
N THR A 389 -7.97 -16.75 -8.58
CA THR A 389 -7.63 -15.72 -9.57
C THR A 389 -7.14 -14.45 -8.87
N PHE A 390 -5.97 -13.96 -9.32
CA PHE A 390 -5.34 -12.76 -8.76
C PHE A 390 -5.04 -11.71 -9.83
N GLN A 391 -5.14 -10.43 -9.48
CA GLN A 391 -4.61 -9.31 -10.22
C GLN A 391 -3.43 -8.71 -9.46
N LEU A 392 -2.29 -8.53 -10.15
CA LEU A 392 -1.15 -7.82 -9.59
C LEU A 392 -1.31 -6.32 -9.82
N TRP A 393 -0.98 -5.53 -8.81
CA TRP A 393 -0.98 -4.08 -8.83
C TRP A 393 0.38 -3.53 -8.41
N ARG A 394 0.82 -2.48 -9.08
CA ARG A 394 2.02 -1.73 -8.71
C ARG A 394 1.62 -0.46 -7.98
N GLU A 395 2.22 -0.23 -6.83
CA GLU A 395 2.16 1.03 -6.10
C GLU A 395 2.78 2.15 -6.93
N THR A 396 2.04 3.19 -7.23
CA THR A 396 2.48 4.28 -8.13
C THR A 396 2.23 5.68 -7.56
N ASN A 397 1.48 5.79 -6.47
CA ASN A 397 1.10 7.08 -5.89
C ASN A 397 1.83 7.43 -4.58
N GLY A 398 2.55 6.46 -3.97
CA GLY A 398 3.25 6.62 -2.69
C GLY A 398 2.33 6.63 -1.47
N VAL A 399 1.06 6.25 -1.64
CA VAL A 399 0.08 6.10 -0.55
C VAL A 399 0.04 4.63 -0.13
N PRO A 400 0.39 4.28 1.11
CA PRO A 400 0.40 2.88 1.54
C PRO A 400 -0.94 2.18 1.39
N GLY A 401 -0.91 0.93 0.92
CA GLY A 401 -2.10 0.13 0.64
C GLY A 401 -2.52 0.21 -0.84
N LEU A 402 -3.39 -0.68 -1.27
CA LEU A 402 -3.86 -0.74 -2.66
C LEU A 402 -5.00 0.26 -2.91
N GLN A 403 -4.85 1.14 -3.90
CA GLN A 403 -5.88 2.02 -4.43
C GLN A 403 -6.20 1.64 -5.87
N THR A 404 -7.37 1.07 -6.11
CA THR A 404 -7.79 0.62 -7.46
C THR A 404 -8.63 1.65 -8.22
N THR A 405 -9.01 2.75 -7.59
CA THR A 405 -9.88 3.80 -8.14
C THR A 405 -9.45 5.19 -7.73
N GLY A 406 -9.85 6.20 -8.50
CA GLY A 406 -9.53 7.60 -8.21
C GLY A 406 -8.45 8.16 -9.13
N PRO A 407 -8.12 9.46 -8.99
CA PRO A 407 -7.14 10.13 -9.86
C PRO A 407 -5.69 9.64 -9.63
N ASP A 408 -5.43 9.05 -8.46
CA ASP A 408 -4.11 8.56 -8.06
C ASP A 408 -4.16 7.03 -7.81
N ALA A 409 -4.92 6.29 -8.62
CA ALA A 409 -5.02 4.83 -8.49
C ALA A 409 -3.69 4.14 -8.83
N ASP A 410 -3.41 3.03 -8.15
CA ASP A 410 -2.31 2.13 -8.47
C ASP A 410 -2.49 1.51 -9.85
N THR A 411 -1.39 1.05 -10.44
CA THR A 411 -1.40 0.55 -11.81
C THR A 411 -1.50 -0.98 -11.84
N ALA A 412 -2.51 -1.51 -12.54
CA ALA A 412 -2.63 -2.94 -12.80
C ALA A 412 -1.47 -3.44 -13.68
N VAL A 413 -0.85 -4.56 -13.29
CA VAL A 413 0.29 -5.16 -13.98
C VAL A 413 -0.12 -6.45 -14.68
N GLY A 414 -0.17 -6.40 -15.99
CA GLY A 414 -0.61 -7.54 -16.82
C GLY A 414 -2.08 -7.90 -16.62
N GLY A 415 -2.49 -9.06 -17.14
CA GLY A 415 -3.84 -9.61 -16.93
C GLY A 415 -3.96 -10.43 -15.65
N PRO A 416 -5.15 -10.99 -15.35
CA PRO A 416 -5.34 -11.91 -14.24
C PRO A 416 -4.40 -13.13 -14.32
N CYS A 417 -4.05 -13.67 -13.16
CA CYS A 417 -3.23 -14.85 -12.97
C CYS A 417 -4.02 -15.86 -12.13
N VAL A 418 -4.01 -17.13 -12.54
CA VAL A 418 -4.71 -18.21 -11.83
C VAL A 418 -3.67 -19.09 -11.16
N THR A 419 -3.88 -19.47 -9.89
CA THR A 419 -2.95 -20.36 -9.17
C THR A 419 -2.95 -21.76 -9.77
N ASP A 420 -1.75 -22.33 -9.92
CA ASP A 420 -1.52 -23.67 -10.44
C ASP A 420 -1.69 -24.76 -9.37
N THR A 421 -1.32 -26.01 -9.70
CA THR A 421 -1.40 -27.18 -8.80
C THR A 421 -0.50 -27.08 -7.58
N GLU A 422 0.53 -26.25 -7.62
CA GLU A 422 1.41 -25.90 -6.50
C GLU A 422 0.88 -24.70 -5.69
N GLY A 423 -0.29 -24.16 -6.07
CA GLY A 423 -0.89 -22.99 -5.45
C GLY A 423 -0.20 -21.68 -5.80
N LEU A 424 0.58 -21.65 -6.87
CA LEU A 424 1.43 -20.53 -7.22
C LEU A 424 0.85 -19.69 -8.36
N CYS A 425 0.97 -18.38 -8.21
CA CYS A 425 0.83 -17.42 -9.28
C CYS A 425 1.92 -16.36 -9.15
N GLY A 426 2.74 -16.20 -10.17
CA GLY A 426 3.90 -15.30 -10.16
C GLY A 426 4.02 -14.47 -11.43
N ARG A 427 4.66 -13.31 -11.30
CA ARG A 427 5.01 -12.43 -12.43
C ARG A 427 6.42 -11.89 -12.28
N THR A 428 7.16 -11.90 -13.39
CA THR A 428 8.41 -11.16 -13.49
C THR A 428 8.10 -9.70 -13.80
N VAL A 429 8.50 -8.82 -12.89
CA VAL A 429 8.23 -7.39 -12.95
C VAL A 429 9.48 -6.57 -12.57
N ASP A 430 9.50 -5.29 -12.89
CA ASP A 430 10.55 -4.37 -12.46
C ASP A 430 10.57 -4.23 -10.93
N THR A 431 11.69 -3.77 -10.38
CA THR A 431 11.76 -3.40 -8.97
C THR A 431 10.70 -2.34 -8.63
N GLY A 432 10.06 -2.49 -7.46
CA GLY A 432 8.94 -1.65 -7.04
C GLY A 432 8.17 -2.27 -5.88
N THR A 433 7.12 -1.61 -5.44
CA THR A 433 6.19 -2.11 -4.43
C THR A 433 4.93 -2.64 -5.13
N TYR A 434 4.45 -3.79 -4.68
CA TYR A 434 3.37 -4.50 -5.34
C TYR A 434 2.35 -5.03 -4.32
N TYR A 435 1.11 -5.21 -4.82
CA TYR A 435 0.01 -5.85 -4.09
C TYR A 435 -0.65 -6.89 -4.98
N TRP A 436 -0.93 -8.07 -4.45
CA TRP A 436 -1.83 -9.02 -5.06
C TRP A 436 -3.25 -8.79 -4.55
N GLN A 437 -4.20 -8.69 -5.45
CA GLN A 437 -5.63 -8.67 -5.14
C GLN A 437 -6.25 -9.96 -5.64
N GLU A 438 -6.85 -10.74 -4.75
CA GLU A 438 -7.67 -11.89 -5.13
C GLU A 438 -9.01 -11.41 -5.67
N THR A 439 -9.35 -11.82 -6.88
CA THR A 439 -10.60 -11.44 -7.56
C THR A 439 -11.62 -12.56 -7.57
N ASP A 440 -11.16 -13.81 -7.56
CA ASP A 440 -12.01 -15.00 -7.45
C ASP A 440 -11.33 -16.04 -6.57
N ALA A 441 -12.08 -16.59 -5.62
CA ALA A 441 -11.64 -17.69 -4.77
C ALA A 441 -11.70 -19.04 -5.52
N PRO A 442 -10.90 -20.04 -5.11
CA PRO A 442 -11.05 -21.41 -5.62
C PRO A 442 -12.44 -21.98 -5.34
N ALA A 443 -12.89 -22.92 -6.17
CA ALA A 443 -14.18 -23.58 -5.96
C ALA A 443 -14.27 -24.20 -4.55
N GLY A 444 -15.33 -23.89 -3.82
CA GLY A 444 -15.53 -24.35 -2.45
C GLY A 444 -14.85 -23.50 -1.36
N TYR A 445 -14.32 -22.34 -1.71
CA TYR A 445 -13.69 -21.40 -0.77
C TYR A 445 -14.32 -20.02 -0.83
N GLU A 446 -14.25 -19.29 0.27
CA GLU A 446 -14.72 -17.92 0.40
C GLU A 446 -13.63 -16.93 -0.02
N LEU A 447 -14.01 -15.83 -0.69
CA LEU A 447 -13.11 -14.72 -0.95
C LEU A 447 -12.81 -14.00 0.38
N PRO A 448 -11.54 -13.79 0.76
CA PRO A 448 -11.21 -13.15 2.03
C PRO A 448 -11.53 -11.65 2.03
N GLU A 449 -11.77 -11.10 3.21
CA GLU A 449 -11.92 -9.66 3.41
C GLU A 449 -10.88 -9.17 4.44
N PRO A 450 -9.92 -8.30 4.08
CA PRO A 450 -9.67 -7.80 2.73
C PRO A 450 -9.00 -8.83 1.81
N ALA A 451 -9.34 -8.78 0.51
CA ALA A 451 -8.78 -9.66 -0.51
C ALA A 451 -7.46 -9.11 -1.12
N VAL A 452 -6.65 -8.39 -0.32
CA VAL A 452 -5.42 -7.73 -0.75
C VAL A 452 -4.24 -8.22 0.08
N PHE A 453 -3.14 -8.60 -0.59
CA PHE A 453 -1.95 -9.19 0.01
C PHE A 453 -0.71 -8.41 -0.40
N GLY A 454 0.08 -7.98 0.57
CA GLY A 454 1.25 -7.11 0.41
C GLY A 454 1.36 -6.09 1.55
N PRO A 455 2.26 -5.09 1.44
CA PRO A 455 3.11 -4.79 0.30
C PRO A 455 4.24 -5.80 0.08
N LEU A 456 4.55 -6.10 -1.19
CA LEU A 456 5.72 -6.86 -1.61
C LEU A 456 6.72 -5.88 -2.22
N VAL A 457 7.84 -5.68 -1.57
CA VAL A 457 8.88 -4.75 -2.01
C VAL A 457 9.97 -5.51 -2.75
N LEU A 458 9.92 -5.43 -4.08
CA LEU A 458 10.95 -6.01 -4.95
C LEU A 458 12.05 -4.97 -5.15
N THR A 459 13.24 -5.27 -4.66
CA THR A 459 14.43 -4.43 -4.76
C THR A 459 15.48 -5.10 -5.62
N THR A 460 16.53 -4.38 -5.99
CA THR A 460 17.66 -4.95 -6.70
C THR A 460 18.43 -5.99 -5.89
N GLN A 461 18.34 -5.95 -4.57
CA GLN A 461 19.00 -6.92 -3.69
C GLN A 461 18.27 -8.26 -3.64
N ASN A 462 16.93 -8.24 -3.70
CA ASN A 462 16.11 -9.46 -3.63
C ASN A 462 15.53 -9.88 -4.98
N ALA A 463 15.79 -9.15 -6.06
CA ALA A 463 15.21 -9.43 -7.38
C ALA A 463 15.63 -10.79 -7.94
N ALA A 464 16.81 -11.31 -7.59
CA ALA A 464 17.27 -12.62 -8.00
C ALA A 464 16.49 -13.75 -7.30
N ASP A 465 16.12 -13.54 -6.03
CA ASP A 465 15.38 -14.50 -5.21
C ASP A 465 13.87 -14.34 -5.36
N GLY A 466 13.41 -13.15 -5.78
CA GLY A 466 12.01 -12.77 -5.84
C GLY A 466 11.43 -12.41 -4.46
N VAL A 467 10.14 -12.11 -4.45
CA VAL A 467 9.36 -11.86 -3.22
C VAL A 467 8.02 -12.56 -3.30
N SER A 468 7.56 -13.14 -2.19
CA SER A 468 6.30 -13.88 -2.15
C SER A 468 5.45 -13.52 -0.95
N VAL A 469 4.14 -13.76 -1.07
CA VAL A 469 3.17 -13.64 0.03
C VAL A 469 2.24 -14.85 0.03
N THR A 470 1.81 -15.27 1.21
CA THR A 470 0.80 -16.33 1.35
C THR A 470 -0.58 -15.70 1.45
N ALA A 471 -1.51 -16.20 0.63
CA ALA A 471 -2.92 -15.84 0.62
C ALA A 471 -3.75 -17.06 1.05
N ALA A 472 -4.44 -16.97 2.19
CA ALA A 472 -5.21 -18.09 2.72
C ALA A 472 -6.71 -17.86 2.57
N ASN A 473 -7.46 -18.89 2.08
CA ASN A 473 -8.92 -18.86 2.04
C ASN A 473 -9.51 -19.89 3.00
N ARG A 474 -10.68 -19.57 3.51
CA ARG A 474 -11.49 -20.52 4.29
C ARG A 474 -12.39 -21.30 3.35
N PRO A 475 -12.59 -22.63 3.57
CA PRO A 475 -13.63 -23.35 2.87
C PRO A 475 -14.97 -22.64 3.07
N VAL A 476 -15.80 -22.58 2.03
CA VAL A 476 -17.21 -22.23 2.19
C VAL A 476 -17.75 -23.21 3.21
N SER A 477 -18.24 -22.71 4.33
CA SER A 477 -18.90 -23.56 5.31
C SER A 477 -20.02 -24.28 4.56
N SER A 478 -19.91 -25.63 4.43
CA SER A 478 -21.06 -26.45 4.06
C SER A 478 -22.23 -26.01 4.93
N PRO A 479 -23.47 -26.00 4.43
CA PRO A 479 -24.60 -25.83 5.32
C PRO A 479 -24.34 -26.77 6.49
N GLN A 480 -24.13 -26.18 7.65
CA GLN A 480 -23.74 -26.91 8.86
C GLN A 480 -24.77 -28.02 9.03
N ASP A 481 -24.30 -29.26 9.12
CA ASP A 481 -25.16 -30.41 9.36
C ASP A 481 -26.10 -30.03 10.48
N THR A 482 -27.38 -29.89 10.14
CA THR A 482 -28.39 -29.37 11.08
C THR A 482 -29.36 -30.44 11.45
N GLY A 483 -29.75 -30.46 12.71
CA GLY A 483 -30.81 -31.32 13.23
C GLY A 483 -31.99 -30.53 13.81
N SER A 484 -32.79 -31.18 14.60
CA SER A 484 -33.93 -30.56 15.26
C SER A 484 -34.20 -31.15 16.66
N VAL A 485 -34.74 -30.30 17.57
CA VAL A 485 -35.30 -30.73 18.86
C VAL A 485 -36.81 -30.61 18.76
N GLN A 486 -37.50 -31.75 18.80
CA GLN A 486 -38.96 -31.83 18.82
C GLN A 486 -39.48 -32.05 20.23
N ILE A 487 -40.37 -31.21 20.69
CA ILE A 487 -41.09 -31.35 21.96
C ILE A 487 -42.42 -32.09 21.73
N VAL A 488 -42.72 -33.05 22.58
CA VAL A 488 -44.02 -33.70 22.69
C VAL A 488 -44.51 -33.50 24.12
N LYS A 489 -45.49 -32.65 24.28
CA LYS A 489 -46.06 -32.22 25.56
C LYS A 489 -47.39 -32.87 25.80
N THR A 490 -47.58 -33.44 26.99
CA THR A 490 -48.81 -34.14 27.38
C THR A 490 -49.27 -33.72 28.78
N ASP A 491 -50.55 -33.95 29.06
CA ASP A 491 -51.10 -33.95 30.42
C ASP A 491 -50.56 -35.16 31.21
N ALA A 492 -50.11 -34.95 32.42
CA ALA A 492 -49.41 -35.97 33.21
C ALA A 492 -50.33 -37.18 33.57
N ASP A 493 -51.61 -36.92 33.72
CA ASP A 493 -52.63 -37.93 34.19
C ASP A 493 -53.28 -38.59 32.98
N SER A 494 -53.87 -37.81 32.07
CA SER A 494 -54.62 -38.34 30.93
C SER A 494 -53.78 -38.79 29.77
N ARG A 495 -52.51 -38.26 29.65
CA ARG A 495 -51.60 -38.43 28.51
C ARG A 495 -52.12 -37.79 27.21
N ASP A 496 -53.14 -36.96 27.30
CA ASP A 496 -53.64 -36.22 26.17
C ASP A 496 -52.62 -35.14 25.74
N PRO A 497 -52.55 -34.79 24.43
CA PRO A 497 -51.73 -33.71 24.00
C PRO A 497 -52.00 -32.38 24.69
N LEU A 498 -50.98 -31.67 25.12
CA LEU A 498 -51.12 -30.38 25.83
C LEU A 498 -50.66 -29.22 24.93
N PRO A 499 -51.62 -28.47 24.35
CA PRO A 499 -51.28 -27.29 23.53
C PRO A 499 -51.03 -26.05 24.38
N GLY A 500 -50.29 -25.07 23.81
CA GLY A 500 -50.10 -23.73 24.40
C GLY A 500 -48.98 -23.64 25.43
N VAL A 501 -48.21 -24.70 25.64
CA VAL A 501 -47.02 -24.66 26.50
C VAL A 501 -45.86 -24.03 25.71
N THR A 502 -45.16 -23.09 26.30
CA THR A 502 -44.08 -22.36 25.64
C THR A 502 -42.70 -22.76 26.15
N PHE A 503 -41.76 -22.87 25.22
CA PHE A 503 -40.38 -23.27 25.47
C PHE A 503 -39.39 -22.30 24.84
N GLU A 504 -38.26 -22.10 25.52
CA GLU A 504 -37.02 -21.54 25.01
C GLU A 504 -36.00 -22.67 24.83
N LEU A 505 -35.13 -22.52 23.81
CA LEU A 505 -34.02 -23.42 23.56
C LEU A 505 -32.71 -22.71 23.87
N TRP A 506 -31.79 -23.42 24.48
CA TRP A 506 -30.46 -22.93 24.84
C TRP A 506 -29.40 -23.93 24.41
N GLU A 507 -28.33 -23.44 23.81
CA GLU A 507 -27.15 -24.21 23.42
C GLU A 507 -26.11 -24.15 24.53
N GLU A 508 -25.56 -25.30 24.93
CA GLU A 508 -24.43 -25.43 25.83
C GLU A 508 -23.18 -24.90 25.15
N THR A 509 -22.64 -23.80 25.59
CA THR A 509 -21.51 -23.14 24.94
C THR A 509 -20.31 -22.93 25.84
N ASN A 510 -20.45 -23.19 27.16
CA ASN A 510 -19.41 -22.93 28.13
C ASN A 510 -18.73 -24.20 28.69
N GLY A 511 -19.20 -25.40 28.32
CA GLY A 511 -18.65 -26.68 28.75
C GLY A 511 -19.00 -27.08 30.20
N VAL A 512 -19.94 -26.36 30.83
CA VAL A 512 -20.42 -26.65 32.19
C VAL A 512 -21.78 -27.34 32.10
N PRO A 513 -21.91 -28.62 32.49
CA PRO A 513 -23.17 -29.36 32.34
C PRO A 513 -24.37 -28.72 33.05
N GLY A 514 -25.48 -28.65 32.34
CA GLY A 514 -26.74 -28.03 32.82
C GLY A 514 -26.89 -26.61 32.28
N LEU A 515 -28.11 -26.07 32.27
CA LEU A 515 -28.40 -24.75 31.71
C LEU A 515 -27.96 -23.61 32.63
N GLN A 516 -27.07 -22.74 32.14
CA GLN A 516 -26.66 -21.48 32.77
C GLN A 516 -27.21 -20.30 31.95
N THR A 517 -28.23 -19.63 32.43
CA THR A 517 -28.84 -18.46 31.76
C THR A 517 -28.24 -17.12 32.20
N THR A 518 -27.38 -17.12 33.23
CA THR A 518 -26.73 -15.92 33.81
C THR A 518 -25.35 -16.28 34.31
N GLY A 519 -24.45 -15.29 34.42
CA GLY A 519 -23.08 -15.48 34.89
C GLY A 519 -22.06 -14.79 34.01
N ALA A 520 -20.78 -15.11 34.18
CA ALA A 520 -19.69 -14.54 33.37
C ALA A 520 -19.61 -15.17 31.97
N ASP A 521 -20.12 -16.39 31.82
CA ASP A 521 -20.11 -17.14 30.56
C ASP A 521 -21.40 -18.00 30.52
N PRO A 522 -22.58 -17.41 30.21
CA PRO A 522 -23.84 -18.12 30.12
C PRO A 522 -23.94 -18.90 28.81
N ASP A 523 -24.79 -19.93 28.82
CA ASP A 523 -25.21 -20.62 27.61
C ASP A 523 -25.91 -19.68 26.63
N THR A 524 -25.92 -20.07 25.36
CA THR A 524 -26.45 -19.23 24.30
C THR A 524 -27.94 -19.52 24.04
N HIS A 525 -28.78 -18.49 24.10
CA HIS A 525 -30.18 -18.59 23.72
C HIS A 525 -30.33 -18.76 22.22
N VAL A 526 -31.04 -19.79 21.75
CA VAL A 526 -31.19 -20.14 20.35
C VAL A 526 -32.61 -19.93 19.87
N GLY A 527 -32.77 -19.14 18.82
CA GLY A 527 -34.05 -18.92 18.16
C GLY A 527 -35.07 -18.13 18.99
N GLY A 528 -36.34 -18.29 18.64
CA GLY A 528 -37.47 -17.69 19.36
C GLY A 528 -38.16 -18.67 20.32
N VAL A 529 -39.25 -18.23 20.93
CA VAL A 529 -40.09 -19.08 21.76
C VAL A 529 -40.93 -20.03 20.89
N CYS A 530 -40.96 -21.32 21.24
CA CYS A 530 -41.76 -22.33 20.58
C CYS A 530 -43.00 -22.66 21.45
N ALA A 531 -44.20 -22.61 20.88
CA ALA A 531 -45.42 -22.95 21.56
C ALA A 531 -46.00 -24.29 21.03
N THR A 532 -46.44 -25.18 21.92
CA THR A 532 -47.04 -26.47 21.51
C THR A 532 -48.37 -26.25 20.79
N ASP A 533 -48.55 -26.96 19.69
CA ASP A 533 -49.77 -26.97 18.86
C ASP A 533 -50.88 -27.85 19.44
N THR A 534 -52.00 -28.00 18.71
CA THR A 534 -53.13 -28.85 19.12
C THR A 534 -52.80 -30.34 19.27
N ALA A 535 -51.66 -30.79 18.71
CA ALA A 535 -51.14 -32.15 18.89
C ALA A 535 -50.07 -32.23 20.00
N GLY A 536 -49.93 -31.15 20.80
CA GLY A 536 -48.94 -31.05 21.88
C GLY A 536 -47.49 -30.98 21.37
N ARG A 537 -47.26 -30.53 20.13
CA ARG A 537 -45.93 -30.53 19.49
C ARG A 537 -45.42 -29.15 19.19
N CYS A 538 -44.12 -28.99 19.32
CA CYS A 538 -43.39 -27.85 18.79
C CYS A 538 -41.96 -28.29 18.46
N THR A 539 -41.31 -27.63 17.50
CA THR A 539 -40.01 -28.05 16.98
C THR A 539 -39.10 -26.86 16.77
N PHE A 540 -37.91 -26.94 17.29
CA PHE A 540 -36.79 -26.08 16.91
C PHE A 540 -36.01 -26.83 15.83
N GLY A 541 -35.93 -26.25 14.62
CA GLY A 541 -35.25 -26.84 13.45
C GLY A 541 -34.00 -26.04 13.08
N GLU A 542 -33.24 -26.58 12.11
CA GLU A 542 -32.02 -25.98 11.58
C GLU A 542 -30.95 -25.70 12.66
N LEU A 543 -30.89 -26.60 13.66
CA LEU A 543 -29.97 -26.50 14.77
C LEU A 543 -28.63 -27.14 14.40
N PRO A 544 -27.48 -26.44 14.60
CA PRO A 544 -26.15 -27.05 14.49
C PRO A 544 -26.01 -28.32 15.34
N GLN A 545 -25.04 -29.17 15.00
CA GLN A 545 -24.61 -30.22 15.91
C GLN A 545 -24.14 -29.58 17.21
N GLY A 546 -24.67 -30.07 18.34
CA GLY A 546 -24.43 -29.48 19.65
C GLY A 546 -25.25 -30.11 20.76
N THR A 547 -25.10 -29.58 21.95
CA THR A 547 -25.86 -29.97 23.14
C THR A 547 -26.83 -28.87 23.51
N TYR A 548 -28.10 -29.24 23.73
CA TYR A 548 -29.17 -28.28 23.95
C TYR A 548 -29.95 -28.54 25.24
N TYR A 549 -30.47 -27.48 25.82
CA TYR A 549 -31.39 -27.52 26.95
C TYR A 549 -32.68 -26.78 26.60
N LEU A 550 -33.82 -27.35 27.02
CA LEU A 550 -35.12 -26.68 26.94
C LEU A 550 -35.48 -26.08 28.30
N ARG A 551 -35.99 -24.86 28.26
CA ARG A 551 -36.62 -24.22 29.42
C ARG A 551 -38.10 -23.95 29.13
N GLU A 552 -38.98 -24.56 29.90
CA GLU A 552 -40.43 -24.28 29.87
C GLU A 552 -40.69 -22.92 30.50
N THR A 553 -41.36 -22.02 29.79
CA THR A 553 -41.54 -20.62 30.21
C THR A 553 -42.96 -20.26 30.59
N ALA A 554 -43.96 -20.98 30.03
CA ALA A 554 -45.36 -20.81 30.41
C ALA A 554 -46.18 -22.07 30.11
N VAL A 555 -47.24 -22.27 30.86
CA VAL A 555 -48.23 -23.34 30.73
C VAL A 555 -49.64 -22.75 30.52
N PRO A 556 -50.57 -23.49 29.91
CA PRO A 556 -51.97 -23.08 29.81
C PRO A 556 -52.65 -22.99 31.18
N ASP A 557 -53.74 -22.22 31.24
CA ASP A 557 -54.60 -22.13 32.47
C ASP A 557 -55.05 -23.53 32.99
N GLY A 558 -54.94 -23.71 34.28
CA GLY A 558 -55.26 -24.96 34.95
C GLY A 558 -54.12 -25.99 34.98
N TYR A 559 -52.91 -25.61 34.58
CA TYR A 559 -51.71 -26.43 34.72
C TYR A 559 -50.64 -25.73 35.53
N VAL A 560 -49.76 -26.51 36.15
CA VAL A 560 -48.70 -26.02 37.01
C VAL A 560 -47.35 -26.04 36.21
N LEU A 561 -46.66 -24.90 36.17
CA LEU A 561 -45.29 -24.85 35.67
C LEU A 561 -44.39 -25.69 36.60
N PRO A 562 -43.57 -26.62 36.09
CA PRO A 562 -42.68 -27.43 36.91
C PRO A 562 -41.72 -26.59 37.77
N ALA A 563 -41.47 -27.01 39.00
CA ALA A 563 -40.55 -26.36 39.91
C ALA A 563 -39.11 -26.32 39.32
N ASN A 564 -38.74 -27.32 38.52
CA ASN A 564 -37.58 -27.27 37.65
C ASN A 564 -38.06 -27.28 36.19
N PRO A 565 -38.12 -26.13 35.53
CA PRO A 565 -38.62 -26.02 34.17
C PRO A 565 -37.59 -26.37 33.10
N VAL A 566 -36.35 -26.78 33.48
CA VAL A 566 -35.28 -27.12 32.57
C VAL A 566 -35.23 -28.61 32.31
N SER A 567 -35.07 -28.99 31.05
CA SER A 567 -34.89 -30.38 30.62
C SER A 567 -33.74 -30.49 29.59
N GLY A 568 -33.13 -31.67 29.50
CA GLY A 568 -31.94 -31.95 28.67
C GLY A 568 -30.87 -32.67 29.47
N PRO A 569 -29.68 -32.89 28.90
CA PRO A 569 -29.24 -32.43 27.57
C PRO A 569 -29.92 -33.21 26.42
N TYR A 570 -30.13 -32.49 25.30
CA TYR A 570 -30.53 -33.02 24.00
C TYR A 570 -29.36 -32.85 23.05
N VAL A 571 -28.79 -33.94 22.55
CA VAL A 571 -27.58 -33.91 21.72
C VAL A 571 -27.96 -34.16 20.27
N ILE A 572 -27.58 -33.25 19.39
CA ILE A 572 -27.64 -33.41 17.93
C ILE A 572 -26.21 -33.73 17.49
N ASP A 573 -25.95 -34.93 17.01
CA ASP A 573 -24.61 -35.39 16.59
C ASP A 573 -24.57 -35.86 15.13
N THR A 574 -25.70 -35.91 14.42
CA THR A 574 -25.77 -36.30 13.02
C THR A 574 -26.70 -35.37 12.23
N ASP A 575 -26.37 -35.20 10.91
CA ASP A 575 -27.17 -34.41 9.98
C ASP A 575 -28.59 -34.97 9.84
N GLY A 576 -29.57 -34.08 9.85
CA GLY A 576 -31.01 -34.42 9.78
C GLY A 576 -31.58 -35.08 11.01
N GLU A 577 -30.85 -35.23 12.10
CA GLU A 577 -31.32 -35.85 13.33
C GLU A 577 -32.45 -35.06 13.96
N THR A 578 -33.48 -35.77 14.44
CA THR A 578 -34.56 -35.22 15.25
C THR A 578 -34.55 -35.84 16.64
N VAL A 579 -34.06 -35.07 17.62
CA VAL A 579 -34.10 -35.48 19.04
C VAL A 579 -35.44 -35.09 19.63
N THR A 580 -36.15 -36.07 20.29
CA THR A 580 -37.48 -35.84 20.81
C THR A 580 -37.48 -35.70 22.34
N ALA A 581 -37.91 -34.55 22.84
CA ALA A 581 -38.18 -34.24 24.23
C ALA A 581 -39.64 -34.62 24.59
N ARG A 582 -39.85 -35.58 25.50
CA ARG A 582 -41.18 -35.96 25.98
C ARG A 582 -41.37 -35.44 27.40
N LEU A 583 -42.29 -34.47 27.54
CA LEU A 583 -42.51 -33.72 28.80
C LEU A 583 -43.99 -33.70 29.11
N ASP A 584 -44.33 -33.68 30.41
CA ASP A 584 -45.75 -33.60 30.89
C ASP A 584 -45.90 -32.48 31.92
N ASN A 585 -47.12 -31.97 32.09
CA ASN A 585 -47.52 -31.10 33.22
C ASN A 585 -48.69 -31.66 33.98
N THR A 586 -48.69 -31.43 35.30
CA THR A 586 -49.80 -31.74 36.19
C THR A 586 -50.81 -30.61 36.17
N ARG A 587 -52.05 -30.94 36.33
CA ARG A 587 -53.14 -29.98 36.54
C ARG A 587 -53.04 -29.33 37.92
N GLU A 588 -53.50 -28.09 37.99
CA GLU A 588 -53.72 -27.45 39.28
C GLU A 588 -54.76 -28.27 40.07
N GLU A 589 -54.45 -28.59 41.32
CA GLU A 589 -55.49 -29.21 42.21
C GLU A 589 -56.62 -28.22 42.37
N PRO A 590 -57.92 -28.67 42.20
CA PRO A 590 -59.05 -27.81 42.49
C PRO A 590 -58.96 -27.36 43.94
N PRO A 591 -59.31 -26.13 44.27
CA PRO A 591 -59.36 -25.69 45.67
C PRO A 591 -60.29 -26.64 46.48
N GLU A 592 -59.80 -27.19 47.62
CA GLU A 592 -60.58 -28.03 48.47
C GLU A 592 -61.91 -27.32 48.87
N PRO A 593 -63.04 -27.97 48.76
CA PRO A 593 -64.30 -27.36 49.18
C PRO A 593 -64.24 -27.00 50.64
N CYS A 594 -64.63 -25.80 51.01
CA CYS A 594 -64.65 -25.28 52.37
C CYS A 594 -65.48 -26.20 53.24
N LYS A 595 -64.93 -26.86 54.27
CA LYS A 595 -65.63 -27.61 55.28
C LYS A 595 -66.42 -26.64 56.18
N PRO A 596 -67.70 -26.88 56.47
CA PRO A 596 -68.49 -26.05 57.39
C PRO A 596 -67.92 -26.13 58.81
N GLY A 597 -67.72 -24.98 59.45
CA GLY A 597 -67.16 -24.82 60.78
C GLY A 597 -67.99 -25.53 61.88
N GLY A 598 -67.32 -26.41 62.59
CA GLY A 598 -67.84 -26.93 63.88
C GLY A 598 -67.26 -26.09 65.02
N TYR A 599 -68.13 -25.50 65.78
CA TYR A 599 -67.83 -24.88 67.08
C TYR A 599 -67.30 -25.92 68.06
N GLY A 600 -66.19 -25.56 68.80
CA GLY A 600 -65.74 -26.38 69.95
C GLY A 600 -64.51 -25.75 70.59
N ASP A 601 -64.79 -25.03 71.53
CA ASP A 601 -64.36 -24.62 72.86
C ASP A 601 -63.00 -25.17 73.36
N GLY A 602 -62.20 -24.22 73.88
CA GLY A 602 -61.46 -24.24 75.13
C GLY A 602 -60.21 -25.10 75.29
N GLY A 603 -59.15 -24.44 75.72
CA GLY A 603 -58.20 -25.11 76.61
C GLY A 603 -56.73 -24.72 76.45
N HIS A 604 -56.36 -23.92 77.29
CA HIS A 604 -55.11 -23.50 77.91
C HIS A 604 -53.86 -24.42 77.85
N GLU A 605 -52.75 -23.71 78.06
CA GLU A 605 -51.42 -24.08 78.63
C GLU A 605 -50.41 -24.75 77.66
N GLY A 606 -49.15 -24.40 77.63
CA GLY A 606 -48.30 -23.58 78.45
C GLY A 606 -46.85 -24.07 78.24
N HIS A 607 -45.90 -23.19 78.37
CA HIS A 607 -44.46 -23.44 78.62
C HIS A 607 -43.60 -24.12 77.55
N GLY A 608 -42.52 -23.50 77.14
CA GLY A 608 -41.28 -23.03 77.70
C GLY A 608 -40.18 -23.69 76.95
N GLY A 609 -39.22 -23.06 76.49
CA GLY A 609 -38.13 -22.48 77.05
C GLY A 609 -36.84 -22.81 76.29
N HIS A 610 -36.05 -21.80 76.19
CA HIS A 610 -34.56 -21.76 76.15
C HIS A 610 -33.78 -22.32 74.97
N SER A 611 -33.07 -21.48 74.44
CA SER A 611 -31.70 -20.91 74.58
C SER A 611 -30.79 -21.59 73.58
N GLY A 612 -29.90 -20.96 72.94
CA GLY A 612 -29.17 -19.75 73.09
C GLY A 612 -27.92 -19.79 72.27
N TYR A 613 -27.32 -18.62 72.13
CA TYR A 613 -25.92 -18.33 71.81
C TYR A 613 -25.41 -18.70 70.40
N GLY A 614 -24.85 -17.84 69.69
CA GLY A 614 -23.93 -16.74 69.81
C GLY A 614 -22.93 -16.86 68.62
N GLY A 615 -22.41 -15.95 68.00
CA GLY A 615 -22.03 -14.64 68.23
C GLY A 615 -20.92 -14.29 67.26
N TYR A 616 -20.74 -13.02 67.08
CA TYR A 616 -19.57 -12.31 66.56
C TYR A 616 -19.21 -12.50 65.07
N GLY A 617 -19.09 -11.50 64.29
CA GLY A 617 -18.55 -10.14 64.31
C GLY A 617 -17.74 -10.01 63.05
N GLY A 618 -17.61 -8.98 62.34
CA GLY A 618 -17.66 -7.59 62.48
C GLY A 618 -16.99 -6.91 61.33
N TYR A 619 -17.31 -5.66 61.18
CA TYR A 619 -16.60 -4.58 60.46
C TYR A 619 -16.39 -4.70 58.94
N GLY A 620 -16.88 -3.81 58.14
CA GLY A 620 -16.82 -2.34 58.04
C GLY A 620 -16.20 -2.05 56.70
N ASP A 621 -16.43 -1.10 55.91
CA ASP A 621 -16.75 0.30 56.00
C ASP A 621 -17.04 0.88 54.61
N LYS A 622 -17.95 1.84 54.53
CA LYS A 622 -18.04 3.03 53.67
C LYS A 622 -17.82 2.89 52.15
N GLY A 623 -18.58 3.49 51.29
CA GLY A 623 -19.40 4.67 51.37
C GLY A 623 -19.77 5.21 50.00
N TYR A 624 -20.79 6.05 50.06
CA TYR A 624 -21.19 7.10 49.07
C TYR A 624 -21.61 6.63 47.67
N GLY A 625 -22.80 6.86 47.24
CA GLY A 625 -23.72 8.00 47.13
C GLY A 625 -24.05 8.16 45.67
N ASP A 626 -25.16 8.38 45.18
CA ASP A 626 -26.09 9.48 45.23
C ASP A 626 -27.31 9.20 44.29
N LYS A 627 -28.47 9.50 44.84
CA LYS A 627 -29.71 10.07 44.30
C LYS A 627 -30.27 9.74 42.91
N GLY A 628 -31.58 9.44 42.96
CA GLY A 628 -32.51 10.10 42.10
C GLY A 628 -33.83 9.42 41.84
N TYR A 629 -34.86 9.86 42.56
CA TYR A 629 -36.29 10.00 42.19
C TYR A 629 -36.94 8.88 41.39
N GLY A 630 -37.96 8.20 41.84
CA GLY A 630 -39.29 8.65 42.32
C GLY A 630 -40.35 8.33 41.29
N ASP A 631 -41.28 7.48 41.54
CA ASP A 631 -42.66 7.86 41.65
C ASP A 631 -43.56 6.70 42.06
N LYS A 632 -44.64 7.09 42.67
CA LYS A 632 -45.65 6.36 43.43
C LYS A 632 -46.61 5.56 42.53
N GLY A 633 -47.11 4.49 43.03
CA GLY A 633 -48.32 3.85 42.51
C GLY A 633 -48.94 2.86 43.48
N TYR A 634 -49.89 3.32 44.13
CA TYR A 634 -50.87 2.80 45.05
C TYR A 634 -51.19 1.31 44.95
N GLY A 635 -51.25 0.71 46.13
CA GLY A 635 -51.84 -0.59 46.40
C GLY A 635 -53.41 -0.58 46.39
N HIS A 636 -53.98 -1.70 46.16
CA HIS A 636 -55.26 -2.05 46.69
C HIS A 636 -55.26 -3.53 47.07
N GLY A 637 -55.40 -3.78 48.36
CA GLY A 637 -55.83 -5.03 48.87
C GLY A 637 -57.28 -5.30 48.40
N GLY A 638 -57.53 -6.53 48.08
CA GLY A 638 -58.88 -7.03 47.81
C GLY A 638 -59.08 -8.32 48.57
N ASP A 639 -59.79 -8.20 49.68
CA ASP A 639 -60.33 -9.33 50.45
C ASP A 639 -61.26 -10.14 49.54
N GLY A 640 -60.90 -11.40 49.32
CA GLY A 640 -61.78 -12.34 48.63
C GLY A 640 -62.85 -12.87 49.53
N HIS A 641 -64.07 -12.36 49.38
CA HIS A 641 -65.25 -12.99 49.89
C HIS A 641 -65.71 -14.15 49.01
N CYS A 642 -65.88 -15.33 49.59
CA CYS A 642 -66.60 -16.42 48.97
C CYS A 642 -68.07 -15.99 48.81
N VAL A 643 -68.63 -16.05 47.62
CA VAL A 643 -70.09 -15.96 47.37
C VAL A 643 -70.53 -17.27 46.76
N ASP A 644 -71.57 -17.84 47.46
CA ASP A 644 -72.30 -19.01 47.00
C ASP A 644 -73.06 -18.73 45.70
N ALA A 645 -73.00 -19.68 44.76
CA ALA A 645 -74.04 -19.99 43.80
C ALA A 645 -73.88 -21.45 43.33
#